data_237dbbdc4317bfed3b906985bbd95a3d
#
_entry.id   237dbbdc4317bfed3b906985bbd95a3d
#
_cell.length_a   1.000
_cell.length_b   1.000
_cell.length_c   1.000
_cell.angle_alpha   90.00
_cell.angle_beta   90.00
_cell.angle_gamma   90.00
#
_symmetry.space_group_name_H-M   'P 1'
#
loop_
_entity.id
_entity.type
_entity.pdbx_description
1 polymer ?
#
loop_
_entity_poly.entity_id
_entity_poly.type
_entity_poly.pdbx_seq_one_letter_code
_entity_poly.pdbx_strand_id
1 'polypeptide(L)'
;MQSPQPLIVLETAQSVGNSTNRLGAESATNRGMQSVLPSKQKSAYSIPLSIGQKLVDLRGLISRFVVSQSLIILAIWLLAAFWTFGLLDYLPPKFGAAESPRAVRIVMLILLVSVSVYLIYRFLWHRWKVRWSDSSLALLIENRHPEFQSSLVTTVQAATPTSMIDTSIEEHPQRSGFLELARVKAVNLIENVDVNELVRFRPLQMQLVALGVLLGSSCVFALLQPNWTLHWGKRFFALSDAPWPRLTELGVEGIEMDVPTFAGRNNRQRYLVPFRDGVASVPKGQACQLKTWAKLSGKIVPEVCTVYYRDINGNRGRANMRRLTADKSRQSFALDGPPLESVNESLWLSVAGGDARISNLQLNSVEAPQVTQLQINVTYPEYLQRSTTTTWGNETIPYRTGMRLPQGSQLNLQMQTNKSVEKCDFVLVRAGDSVDKASLPEQSLAIQDKQSEFQMPLGALDGNLLIELRLWDTDGICSSRVQQFVISAITDQPPQVDLTLQGIGTSITENAMLPITGKIKDDYDVKGAWVETVLDTNPLLKTPLEVQPDGKATHQLDLKVMRDGGQLVAKVGSTLGLTVAAEDYLNLRDEPHIGRASSIQLSVVTPEQLLILLERRELAMRARLEQIIGELSQMRDVLVNMQKAAKAPAIAPAASDNQTDSASEKPADKSADEITAEAEENSPARRERMQMLRSQQAESQMTKSEGELRGVEREITQINQELINNRIDSVDRRTRLEDKIRKPLLVVLDQSWGPMASDVREIEKSFSKSIKTDSKADELLPNAIDKSNQIIVALSEILNDMINIQDFNEVLDMVRGIIDEQGKVLEKTKQEQKKQLLDLP
;
A
#
# COMPACT_ATOMS: atom_id res chain seq x y z
N MET A 1 -57.20 12.06 40.25
CA MET A 1 -58.32 12.97 40.60
C MET A 1 -59.31 12.89 39.45
N GLN A 2 -60.44 12.53 39.79
CA GLN A 2 -61.65 12.16 39.07
C GLN A 2 -61.99 13.00 37.84
N SER A 3 -62.15 12.27 36.74
CA SER A 3 -62.85 12.69 35.53
C SER A 3 -64.33 12.77 35.72
N PRO A 4 -65.06 13.76 35.28
CA PRO A 4 -66.55 13.75 35.26
C PRO A 4 -66.99 13.01 33.99
N GLN A 5 -67.78 11.94 34.19
CA GLN A 5 -68.54 11.24 33.18
C GLN A 5 -69.58 12.13 32.52
N PRO A 6 -69.93 12.02 31.26
CA PRO A 6 -71.17 12.58 30.67
C PRO A 6 -72.34 11.66 30.98
N LEU A 7 -73.35 12.25 31.51
CA LEU A 7 -74.66 11.69 31.78
C LEU A 7 -75.27 11.05 30.51
N ILE A 8 -75.38 9.72 30.56
CA ILE A 8 -76.19 8.87 29.71
C ILE A 8 -77.62 8.97 30.25
N VAL A 9 -78.51 9.49 29.49
CA VAL A 9 -79.93 9.24 29.62
C VAL A 9 -80.48 8.82 28.27
N LEU A 10 -80.56 7.53 28.09
CA LEU A 10 -81.48 6.77 27.24
C LEU A 10 -80.87 5.38 26.94
N GLU A 11 -80.78 4.57 27.99
CA GLU A 11 -80.54 3.14 27.79
C GLU A 11 -81.43 2.42 28.81
N THR A 12 -82.69 2.11 28.45
CA THR A 12 -83.40 0.97 28.96
C THR A 12 -84.46 0.63 27.93
N ALA A 13 -84.27 -0.42 27.23
CA ALA A 13 -85.16 -1.41 26.69
C ALA A 13 -84.53 -2.12 25.51
N GLN A 14 -83.77 -3.11 25.85
CA GLN A 14 -83.67 -4.32 25.00
C GLN A 14 -82.73 -5.29 25.66
N SER A 15 -83.27 -6.14 26.40
CA SER A 15 -82.81 -7.51 26.46
C SER A 15 -83.99 -8.40 26.45
N VAL A 16 -84.12 -9.29 25.55
CA VAL A 16 -84.61 -10.68 25.70
C VAL A 16 -84.68 -11.31 24.29
N GLY A 17 -83.95 -12.35 24.15
CA GLY A 17 -84.21 -13.57 23.43
C GLY A 17 -84.08 -13.52 21.89
N ASN A 18 -83.49 -14.42 21.22
CA ASN A 18 -82.86 -15.71 21.49
C ASN A 18 -82.32 -16.23 20.14
N SER A 19 -81.20 -16.72 20.16
CA SER A 19 -80.69 -18.05 19.73
C SER A 19 -81.37 -18.84 18.59
N THR A 20 -80.49 -19.35 17.80
CA THR A 20 -80.51 -20.63 17.05
C THR A 20 -81.24 -20.61 15.66
N ASN A 21 -80.78 -21.02 14.58
CA ASN A 21 -80.00 -22.15 14.17
C ASN A 21 -79.74 -22.10 12.63
N ARG A 22 -78.80 -22.80 12.25
CA ARG A 22 -78.29 -23.09 10.84
C ARG A 22 -79.28 -23.99 10.12
N LEU A 23 -79.06 -23.97 8.84
CA LEU A 23 -79.16 -25.07 7.85
C LEU A 23 -80.12 -24.93 6.69
N GLY A 24 -79.59 -25.06 5.47
CA GLY A 24 -80.09 -25.93 4.46
C GLY A 24 -80.81 -25.25 3.25
N ALA A 25 -80.12 -25.08 2.29
CA ALA A 25 -80.22 -25.45 0.86
C ALA A 25 -81.51 -25.75 0.21
N GLU A 26 -81.62 -25.34 -1.01
CA GLU A 26 -82.27 -25.96 -2.20
C GLU A 26 -83.66 -25.59 -2.58
N SER A 27 -83.69 -24.90 -3.66
CA SER A 27 -84.41 -25.11 -4.95
C SER A 27 -85.88 -25.33 -5.07
N ALA A 28 -86.39 -24.66 -6.03
CA ALA A 28 -87.41 -25.05 -7.00
C ALA A 28 -88.78 -24.47 -6.95
N THR A 29 -89.03 -23.75 -7.99
CA THR A 29 -90.20 -23.73 -8.92
C THR A 29 -91.62 -23.47 -8.39
N ASN A 30 -92.17 -22.31 -8.85
CA ASN A 30 -93.35 -22.16 -9.62
C ASN A 30 -94.67 -22.51 -9.09
N ARG A 31 -95.51 -21.53 -9.09
CA ARG A 31 -96.95 -21.42 -9.52
C ARG A 31 -97.77 -20.45 -8.68
N GLY A 32 -98.39 -19.60 -9.40
CA GLY A 32 -99.19 -18.51 -8.87
C GLY A 32 -100.36 -18.96 -8.05
N MET A 33 -100.68 -18.04 -7.12
CA MET A 33 -102.08 -17.90 -6.75
C MET A 33 -102.35 -16.49 -6.26
N GLN A 34 -103.29 -15.86 -6.86
CA GLN A 34 -103.84 -14.58 -6.43
C GLN A 34 -104.17 -14.62 -4.92
N SER A 35 -103.56 -13.71 -4.14
CA SER A 35 -104.08 -13.46 -2.78
C SER A 35 -104.67 -12.08 -2.71
N VAL A 36 -105.92 -12.10 -2.40
CA VAL A 36 -106.80 -11.00 -2.06
C VAL A 36 -106.13 -10.08 -0.97
N LEU A 37 -106.08 -8.80 -1.32
CA LEU A 37 -105.69 -7.75 -0.33
C LEU A 37 -106.69 -7.72 0.81
N PRO A 38 -106.26 -7.84 2.11
CA PRO A 38 -107.10 -7.53 3.21
C PRO A 38 -107.39 -6.05 3.22
N SER A 39 -108.64 -5.76 3.14
CA SER A 39 -109.21 -4.40 3.38
C SER A 39 -108.70 -3.80 4.68
N LYS A 40 -108.07 -2.59 4.60
CA LYS A 40 -107.79 -1.76 5.75
C LYS A 40 -109.11 -1.61 6.55
N GLN A 41 -109.26 -2.36 7.61
CA GLN A 41 -110.19 -2.04 8.68
C GLN A 41 -109.77 -0.73 9.31
N LYS A 42 -110.53 0.37 9.14
CA LYS A 42 -110.40 1.62 9.90
C LYS A 42 -110.61 1.34 11.35
N SER A 43 -109.62 1.52 12.20
CA SER A 43 -109.76 1.49 13.68
C SER A 43 -110.92 2.48 14.05
N ALA A 44 -111.78 2.03 14.94
CA ALA A 44 -112.93 2.83 15.38
C ALA A 44 -112.57 4.12 16.11
N TYR A 45 -111.34 4.28 16.56
CA TYR A 45 -110.76 5.45 17.21
C TYR A 45 -109.70 6.12 16.44
N SER A 46 -109.86 7.27 15.88
CA SER A 46 -108.87 8.17 15.27
C SER A 46 -108.26 9.10 16.29
N ILE A 47 -106.93 9.38 16.11
CA ILE A 47 -106.24 10.39 16.93
C ILE A 47 -106.97 11.75 16.67
N PRO A 48 -107.35 12.54 17.71
CA PRO A 48 -107.91 13.86 17.51
C PRO A 48 -106.91 14.74 16.74
N LEU A 49 -107.43 15.60 15.87
CA LEU A 49 -106.67 16.43 14.97
C LEU A 49 -105.65 17.32 15.71
N SER A 50 -106.02 17.87 16.86
CA SER A 50 -105.21 18.71 17.75
C SER A 50 -103.99 17.94 18.33
N ILE A 51 -104.20 16.70 18.74
CA ILE A 51 -103.17 15.87 19.28
C ILE A 51 -102.21 15.44 18.12
N GLY A 52 -102.82 15.03 16.96
CA GLY A 52 -102.10 14.66 15.78
C GLY A 52 -101.17 15.73 15.26
N GLN A 53 -101.63 16.99 15.17
CA GLN A 53 -100.86 18.12 14.79
C GLN A 53 -99.67 18.36 15.76
N LYS A 54 -99.90 18.40 17.07
CA LYS A 54 -98.81 18.61 18.08
C LYS A 54 -97.76 17.51 18.04
N LEU A 55 -98.17 16.24 17.74
CA LEU A 55 -97.21 15.13 17.57
C LEU A 55 -96.39 15.27 16.30
N VAL A 56 -96.99 15.78 15.20
CA VAL A 56 -96.29 16.06 13.95
C VAL A 56 -95.30 17.21 14.15
N ASP A 57 -95.68 18.27 14.84
CA ASP A 57 -94.87 19.45 15.16
C ASP A 57 -93.71 19.05 16.04
N LEU A 58 -93.93 18.23 17.08
CA LEU A 58 -92.88 17.72 17.93
C LEU A 58 -91.93 16.82 17.14
N ARG A 59 -92.40 15.94 16.26
CA ARG A 59 -91.60 15.12 15.39
C ARG A 59 -90.71 15.98 14.49
N GLY A 60 -91.32 17.06 13.91
CA GLY A 60 -90.58 18.00 13.09
C GLY A 60 -89.46 18.73 13.84
N LEU A 61 -89.80 19.18 15.08
CA LEU A 61 -88.92 19.88 15.99
C LEU A 61 -87.72 18.98 16.40
N ILE A 62 -87.96 17.71 16.82
CA ILE A 62 -86.95 16.77 17.17
C ILE A 62 -86.06 16.47 15.98
N SER A 63 -86.64 16.29 14.79
CA SER A 63 -85.84 16.02 13.56
C SER A 63 -84.89 17.21 13.22
N ARG A 64 -85.41 18.45 13.26
CA ARG A 64 -84.57 19.65 13.05
C ARG A 64 -83.50 19.80 14.09
N PHE A 65 -83.81 19.53 15.36
CA PHE A 65 -82.81 19.51 16.45
C PHE A 65 -81.72 18.46 16.24
N VAL A 66 -82.07 17.25 15.91
CA VAL A 66 -81.08 16.15 15.60
C VAL A 66 -80.18 16.50 14.42
N VAL A 67 -80.78 17.02 13.32
CA VAL A 67 -80.01 17.42 12.14
C VAL A 67 -79.10 18.64 12.45
N SER A 68 -79.60 19.66 13.11
CA SER A 68 -78.78 20.84 13.49
C SER A 68 -77.63 20.47 14.44
N GLN A 69 -77.92 19.69 15.46
CA GLN A 69 -76.92 19.18 16.39
C GLN A 69 -75.85 18.36 15.69
N SER A 70 -76.25 17.48 14.80
CA SER A 70 -75.31 16.64 14.04
C SER A 70 -74.43 17.49 13.14
N LEU A 71 -74.97 18.50 12.46
CA LEU A 71 -74.19 19.42 11.60
C LEU A 71 -73.21 20.24 12.41
N ILE A 72 -73.70 20.76 13.60
CA ILE A 72 -72.83 21.54 14.50
C ILE A 72 -71.64 20.69 15.02
N ILE A 73 -71.87 19.41 15.44
CA ILE A 73 -70.84 18.53 15.90
C ILE A 73 -69.82 18.24 14.76
N LEU A 74 -70.30 17.99 13.56
CA LEU A 74 -69.45 17.77 12.40
C LEU A 74 -68.60 19.00 12.06
N ALA A 75 -69.26 20.19 12.10
CA ALA A 75 -68.55 21.47 11.86
C ALA A 75 -67.49 21.76 12.92
N ILE A 76 -67.80 21.52 14.21
CA ILE A 76 -66.81 21.62 15.31
C ILE A 76 -65.63 20.70 15.09
N TRP A 77 -65.90 19.42 14.71
CA TRP A 77 -64.87 18.45 14.39
C TRP A 77 -63.96 18.93 13.23
N LEU A 78 -64.49 19.39 12.12
CA LEU A 78 -63.76 19.85 10.94
C LEU A 78 -62.89 21.09 11.29
N LEU A 79 -63.41 22.05 12.07
CA LEU A 79 -62.66 23.21 12.51
C LEU A 79 -61.60 22.86 13.56
N ALA A 80 -61.87 21.96 14.48
CA ALA A 80 -60.89 21.47 15.43
C ALA A 80 -59.77 20.71 14.70
N ALA A 81 -60.11 19.88 13.71
CA ALA A 81 -59.14 19.17 12.85
C ALA A 81 -58.28 20.15 12.02
N PHE A 82 -58.85 21.24 11.51
CA PHE A 82 -58.12 22.32 10.85
C PHE A 82 -56.99 22.85 11.76
N TRP A 83 -57.32 23.21 12.99
CA TRP A 83 -56.33 23.71 13.93
C TRP A 83 -55.31 22.65 14.36
N THR A 84 -55.77 21.45 14.73
CA THR A 84 -54.86 20.40 15.21
C THR A 84 -53.92 19.91 14.12
N PHE A 85 -54.43 19.62 12.93
CA PHE A 85 -53.61 19.12 11.82
C PHE A 85 -52.78 20.24 11.21
N GLY A 86 -53.27 21.48 11.18
CA GLY A 86 -52.51 22.64 10.73
C GLY A 86 -51.30 22.91 11.63
N LEU A 87 -51.50 22.87 12.95
CA LEU A 87 -50.41 23.05 13.91
C LEU A 87 -49.42 21.89 13.88
N LEU A 88 -49.90 20.64 13.78
CA LEU A 88 -49.05 19.48 13.68
C LEU A 88 -48.17 19.47 12.41
N ASP A 89 -48.65 19.98 11.29
CA ASP A 89 -47.87 20.09 10.07
C ASP A 89 -46.92 21.30 10.05
N TYR A 90 -47.30 22.42 10.71
CA TYR A 90 -46.59 23.69 10.69
C TYR A 90 -45.53 23.85 11.79
N LEU A 91 -45.82 23.46 13.04
CA LEU A 91 -44.95 23.71 14.18
C LEU A 91 -43.56 23.01 14.06
N PRO A 92 -43.49 21.71 13.69
CA PRO A 92 -42.20 21.03 13.60
C PRO A 92 -41.22 21.73 12.63
N PRO A 93 -41.59 22.08 11.38
CA PRO A 93 -40.72 22.83 10.48
C PRO A 93 -40.26 24.17 11.01
N LYS A 94 -41.12 24.90 11.77
CA LYS A 94 -40.76 26.18 12.33
C LYS A 94 -39.63 26.07 13.38
N PHE A 95 -39.51 24.98 14.06
CA PHE A 95 -38.42 24.67 14.99
C PHE A 95 -37.26 23.89 14.35
N GLY A 96 -37.11 23.90 13.03
CA GLY A 96 -36.01 23.25 12.30
C GLY A 96 -36.15 21.73 12.18
N ALA A 97 -37.30 21.15 12.56
CA ALA A 97 -37.53 19.72 12.36
C ALA A 97 -37.84 19.40 10.89
N ALA A 98 -37.75 18.13 10.55
CA ALA A 98 -38.13 17.67 9.23
C ALA A 98 -39.61 17.87 8.97
N GLU A 99 -39.98 18.17 7.75
CA GLU A 99 -41.39 18.28 7.34
C GLU A 99 -42.12 16.96 7.44
N SER A 100 -43.44 17.02 7.69
CA SER A 100 -44.28 15.84 7.77
C SER A 100 -44.25 15.09 6.43
N PRO A 101 -43.84 13.81 6.43
CA PRO A 101 -43.84 13.00 5.20
C PRO A 101 -45.26 12.80 4.65
N ARG A 102 -45.37 12.55 3.33
CA ARG A 102 -46.66 12.30 2.68
C ARG A 102 -47.49 11.25 3.42
N ALA A 103 -46.85 10.17 3.87
CA ALA A 103 -47.52 9.08 4.58
C ALA A 103 -48.28 9.56 5.85
N VAL A 104 -47.68 10.46 6.65
CA VAL A 104 -48.32 11.00 7.85
C VAL A 104 -49.51 11.87 7.47
N ARG A 105 -49.39 12.68 6.43
CA ARG A 105 -50.52 13.55 5.94
C ARG A 105 -51.67 12.69 5.39
N ILE A 106 -51.38 11.59 4.69
CA ILE A 106 -52.38 10.59 4.24
C ILE A 106 -53.08 9.97 5.44
N VAL A 107 -52.35 9.57 6.49
CA VAL A 107 -52.93 9.04 7.73
C VAL A 107 -53.87 10.06 8.39
N MET A 108 -53.42 11.34 8.49
CA MET A 108 -54.28 12.42 9.03
C MET A 108 -55.53 12.66 8.22
N LEU A 109 -55.43 12.58 6.86
CA LEU A 109 -56.56 12.70 5.96
C LEU A 109 -57.52 11.52 6.08
N ILE A 110 -57.02 10.29 6.18
CA ILE A 110 -57.84 9.09 6.43
C ILE A 110 -58.55 9.21 7.78
N LEU A 111 -57.85 9.70 8.83
CA LEU A 111 -58.42 9.92 10.15
C LEU A 111 -59.56 10.94 10.07
N LEU A 112 -59.30 12.10 9.38
CA LEU A 112 -60.33 13.14 9.17
C LEU A 112 -61.58 12.55 8.53
N VAL A 113 -61.43 11.80 7.43
CA VAL A 113 -62.54 11.21 6.68
C VAL A 113 -63.23 10.13 7.52
N SER A 114 -62.49 9.25 8.15
CA SER A 114 -63.04 8.14 8.92
C SER A 114 -63.88 8.62 10.11
N VAL A 115 -63.36 9.61 10.87
CA VAL A 115 -64.10 10.17 11.98
C VAL A 115 -65.30 10.97 11.49
N SER A 116 -65.19 11.71 10.38
CA SER A 116 -66.33 12.42 9.80
C SER A 116 -67.44 11.49 9.35
N VAL A 117 -67.11 10.39 8.69
CA VAL A 117 -68.06 9.33 8.29
C VAL A 117 -68.69 8.69 9.53
N TYR A 118 -67.90 8.41 10.56
CA TYR A 118 -68.43 7.88 11.83
C TYR A 118 -69.40 8.86 12.51
N LEU A 119 -69.09 10.15 12.57
CA LEU A 119 -69.99 11.16 13.14
C LEU A 119 -71.27 11.28 12.34
N ILE A 120 -71.20 11.32 10.99
CA ILE A 120 -72.39 11.31 10.14
C ILE A 120 -73.24 10.05 10.36
N TYR A 121 -72.62 8.88 10.37
CA TYR A 121 -73.34 7.64 10.62
C TYR A 121 -73.96 7.63 12.05
N ARG A 122 -73.24 7.95 13.10
CA ARG A 122 -73.65 7.83 14.50
C ARG A 122 -74.70 8.89 14.89
N PHE A 123 -74.50 10.16 14.47
CA PHE A 123 -75.35 11.28 14.87
C PHE A 123 -76.45 11.63 13.86
N LEU A 124 -76.18 11.50 12.57
CA LEU A 124 -77.19 11.84 11.56
C LEU A 124 -77.92 10.60 11.12
N TRP A 125 -77.26 9.61 10.51
CA TRP A 125 -77.90 8.46 9.87
C TRP A 125 -78.59 7.54 10.90
N HIS A 126 -77.95 7.16 11.93
CA HIS A 126 -78.53 6.27 12.95
C HIS A 126 -79.73 6.90 13.68
N ARG A 127 -79.61 8.21 14.02
CA ARG A 127 -80.74 8.94 14.71
C ARG A 127 -81.79 9.30 13.76
N TRP A 128 -81.57 9.60 12.49
CA TRP A 128 -82.61 9.91 11.48
C TRP A 128 -83.43 8.64 11.09
N LYS A 129 -82.87 7.45 11.15
CA LYS A 129 -83.56 6.18 10.85
C LYS A 129 -84.52 5.78 12.02
N VAL A 130 -84.35 6.34 13.18
CA VAL A 130 -85.27 6.08 14.30
C VAL A 130 -86.66 6.73 14.02
N ARG A 131 -87.61 5.95 13.70
CA ARG A 131 -89.04 6.37 13.54
C ARG A 131 -89.65 6.49 14.92
N TRP A 132 -89.86 7.72 15.39
CA TRP A 132 -90.56 8.01 16.64
C TRP A 132 -91.99 7.61 16.47
N SER A 133 -92.53 6.62 17.22
CA SER A 133 -93.96 6.22 17.26
C SER A 133 -94.75 7.32 17.99
N ASP A 134 -95.93 7.48 17.57
CA ASP A 134 -96.82 8.44 18.16
C ASP A 134 -97.05 8.20 19.69
N SER A 135 -96.99 6.96 20.09
CA SER A 135 -97.06 6.56 21.51
C SER A 135 -95.79 7.05 22.30
N SER A 136 -94.57 6.99 21.64
CA SER A 136 -93.32 7.43 22.29
C SER A 136 -93.31 8.96 22.40
N LEU A 137 -93.84 9.67 21.41
CA LEU A 137 -93.99 11.17 21.47
C LEU A 137 -95.02 11.60 22.51
N ALA A 138 -96.08 10.88 22.61
CA ALA A 138 -97.15 11.08 23.65
C ALA A 138 -96.61 10.92 25.04
N LEU A 139 -95.83 9.83 25.24
CA LEU A 139 -95.13 9.59 26.54
C LEU A 139 -94.13 10.68 26.89
N LEU A 140 -93.44 11.20 25.88
CA LEU A 140 -92.49 12.31 26.08
C LEU A 140 -93.14 13.61 26.50
N ILE A 141 -94.31 13.93 25.96
CA ILE A 141 -95.20 15.08 26.38
C ILE A 141 -95.67 14.84 27.82
N GLU A 142 -96.20 13.72 28.08
CA GLU A 142 -96.77 13.35 29.37
C GLU A 142 -95.78 13.30 30.51
N ASN A 143 -94.57 12.84 30.28
CA ASN A 143 -93.48 12.80 31.22
C ASN A 143 -93.00 14.21 31.60
N ARG A 144 -93.30 15.23 30.79
CA ARG A 144 -92.92 16.60 31.01
C ARG A 144 -94.12 17.42 31.70
N HIS A 145 -95.36 16.90 31.39
CA HIS A 145 -96.59 17.49 31.88
C HIS A 145 -97.43 16.41 32.61
N PRO A 146 -97.11 16.24 33.96
CA PRO A 146 -97.74 15.22 34.76
C PRO A 146 -99.31 15.37 34.91
N GLU A 147 -99.83 16.54 34.53
CA GLU A 147 -101.24 16.82 34.52
C GLU A 147 -102.07 15.91 33.61
N PHE A 148 -101.44 15.34 32.61
CA PHE A 148 -102.14 14.36 31.72
C PHE A 148 -102.52 13.08 32.43
N GLN A 149 -101.86 12.65 33.51
CA GLN A 149 -102.15 11.43 34.26
C GLN A 149 -102.45 10.17 33.37
N SER A 150 -101.60 9.90 32.43
CA SER A 150 -101.67 8.84 31.42
C SER A 150 -102.78 8.93 30.36
N SER A 151 -103.47 10.02 30.32
CA SER A 151 -104.64 10.25 29.43
C SER A 151 -104.17 10.41 27.96
N LEU A 152 -103.06 11.08 27.69
CA LEU A 152 -102.55 11.32 26.35
C LEU A 152 -102.00 10.01 25.74
N VAL A 153 -101.15 9.27 26.50
CA VAL A 153 -100.60 8.00 26.04
C VAL A 153 -101.70 6.95 25.80
N THR A 154 -102.67 6.87 26.65
CA THR A 154 -103.84 5.97 26.54
C THR A 154 -104.64 6.27 25.29
N THR A 155 -104.92 7.60 25.03
CA THR A 155 -105.64 8.05 23.81
C THR A 155 -104.89 7.67 22.51
N VAL A 156 -103.57 7.86 22.47
CA VAL A 156 -102.68 7.56 21.29
C VAL A 156 -102.53 6.03 21.12
N GLN A 157 -102.45 5.29 22.20
CA GLN A 157 -102.39 3.80 22.15
C GLN A 157 -103.63 3.18 21.70
N ALA A 158 -104.76 3.69 22.15
CA ALA A 158 -106.12 3.23 21.73
C ALA A 158 -106.39 3.51 20.22
N ALA A 159 -105.76 4.50 19.67
CA ALA A 159 -105.94 4.85 18.23
C ALA A 159 -104.96 4.02 17.34
N THR A 160 -104.00 3.29 17.90
CA THR A 160 -102.96 2.57 17.12
C THR A 160 -103.54 1.17 16.74
N PRO A 161 -103.54 0.76 15.49
CA PRO A 161 -104.23 -0.49 14.96
C PRO A 161 -103.59 -1.79 15.46
N THR A 162 -102.58 -1.75 16.27
CA THR A 162 -101.84 -2.93 16.74
C THR A 162 -102.10 -3.19 18.25
N SER A 163 -103.00 -2.46 18.93
CA SER A 163 -103.15 -2.65 20.34
C SER A 163 -104.27 -3.77 20.57
N MET A 164 -103.89 -4.74 21.41
CA MET A 164 -104.87 -5.74 21.85
C MET A 164 -106.15 -5.18 22.52
N ILE A 165 -106.23 -3.86 22.51
CA ILE A 165 -107.34 -3.09 23.07
C ILE A 165 -108.52 -3.10 22.06
N ASP A 166 -108.28 -3.25 20.77
CA ASP A 166 -109.41 -3.22 19.76
C ASP A 166 -110.34 -4.36 19.85
N THR A 167 -109.96 -5.54 20.35
CA THR A 167 -110.77 -6.67 20.50
C THR A 167 -111.57 -6.71 21.81
N SER A 168 -111.19 -5.90 22.79
CA SER A 168 -111.85 -5.89 24.10
C SER A 168 -112.80 -4.70 24.32
N ILE A 169 -112.86 -3.76 23.41
CA ILE A 169 -113.63 -2.51 23.49
C ILE A 169 -115.10 -2.75 23.12
N GLU A 170 -115.46 -3.70 22.25
CA GLU A 170 -116.80 -4.06 21.82
C GLU A 170 -117.59 -4.88 22.87
N GLU A 171 -116.91 -5.46 23.89
CA GLU A 171 -117.55 -6.31 24.87
C GLU A 171 -117.87 -5.60 26.20
N HIS A 172 -117.45 -4.31 26.51
CA HIS A 172 -117.71 -3.61 27.76
C HIS A 172 -117.98 -2.10 27.55
N PRO A 173 -119.28 -1.66 27.65
CA PRO A 173 -119.60 -0.21 27.47
C PRO A 173 -119.08 0.70 28.53
N GLN A 174 -118.57 0.24 29.70
CA GLN A 174 -117.88 1.09 30.70
C GLN A 174 -116.47 1.48 30.27
N ARG A 175 -115.71 0.64 29.52
CA ARG A 175 -114.40 0.99 28.97
C ARG A 175 -114.34 2.03 27.90
N SER A 176 -115.45 2.10 27.08
CA SER A 176 -115.58 3.13 26.05
C SER A 176 -115.73 4.53 26.67
N GLY A 177 -116.42 4.61 27.78
CA GLY A 177 -116.69 5.84 28.52
C GLY A 177 -115.38 6.42 29.19
N PHE A 178 -114.53 5.52 29.71
CA PHE A 178 -113.23 5.96 30.26
C PHE A 178 -112.26 6.43 29.16
N LEU A 179 -112.20 5.83 28.05
CA LEU A 179 -111.38 6.18 26.90
C LEU A 179 -111.87 7.57 26.33
N GLU A 180 -113.13 7.84 26.29
CA GLU A 180 -113.63 9.08 25.78
C GLU A 180 -113.34 10.23 26.83
N LEU A 181 -113.46 9.97 28.09
CA LEU A 181 -113.01 10.88 29.17
C LEU A 181 -111.52 11.18 29.10
N ALA A 182 -110.68 10.17 28.88
CA ALA A 182 -109.26 10.34 28.70
C ALA A 182 -108.96 11.17 27.44
N ARG A 183 -109.71 10.96 26.36
CA ARG A 183 -109.60 11.69 25.10
C ARG A 183 -109.89 13.19 25.25
N VAL A 184 -111.06 13.49 25.90
CA VAL A 184 -111.51 14.86 26.18
C VAL A 184 -110.54 15.56 27.09
N LYS A 185 -110.05 14.86 28.15
CA LYS A 185 -109.02 15.45 29.01
C LYS A 185 -107.71 15.70 28.25
N ALA A 186 -107.23 14.74 27.40
CA ALA A 186 -106.04 14.92 26.61
C ALA A 186 -106.15 16.05 25.59
N VAL A 187 -107.30 16.19 24.89
CA VAL A 187 -107.52 17.27 23.96
C VAL A 187 -107.49 18.65 24.63
N ASN A 188 -108.16 18.79 25.81
CA ASN A 188 -108.18 20.10 26.53
C ASN A 188 -106.81 20.52 27.06
N LEU A 189 -106.04 19.56 27.52
CA LEU A 189 -104.71 19.85 28.07
C LEU A 189 -103.70 20.02 26.94
N ILE A 190 -103.77 19.39 25.78
CA ILE A 190 -102.77 19.43 24.70
C ILE A 190 -102.73 20.83 24.02
N GLU A 191 -103.87 21.56 24.01
CA GLU A 191 -103.87 22.88 23.43
C GLU A 191 -102.96 23.88 24.15
N ASN A 192 -102.82 23.74 25.47
CA ASN A 192 -101.93 24.58 26.28
C ASN A 192 -100.48 24.15 26.27
N VAL A 193 -100.14 23.01 25.67
CA VAL A 193 -98.75 22.56 25.62
C VAL A 193 -97.93 23.26 24.51
N ASP A 194 -96.90 23.98 24.92
CA ASP A 194 -95.93 24.54 24.00
C ASP A 194 -94.85 23.44 23.67
N VAL A 195 -94.82 23.01 22.36
CA VAL A 195 -93.91 21.99 21.88
C VAL A 195 -92.45 22.43 22.04
N ASN A 196 -92.13 23.73 22.09
CA ASN A 196 -90.79 24.23 22.23
C ASN A 196 -90.16 23.99 23.61
N GLU A 197 -91.01 23.93 24.67
CA GLU A 197 -90.52 23.75 26.04
C GLU A 197 -90.06 22.30 26.30
N LEU A 198 -90.51 21.35 25.44
CA LEU A 198 -90.21 19.91 25.57
C LEU A 198 -88.77 19.56 25.17
N VAL A 199 -88.14 20.41 24.35
CA VAL A 199 -86.75 20.22 23.91
C VAL A 199 -85.81 21.15 24.66
N ARG A 200 -84.80 20.58 25.38
CA ARG A 200 -83.72 21.31 26.05
C ARG A 200 -82.70 21.86 25.07
N PHE A 201 -82.68 23.16 24.75
CA PHE A 201 -81.82 23.81 23.83
C PHE A 201 -80.38 24.20 24.39
N ARG A 202 -80.23 24.13 25.76
CA ARG A 202 -78.97 24.49 26.43
C ARG A 202 -77.71 23.79 25.83
N PRO A 203 -77.69 22.44 25.59
CA PRO A 203 -76.56 21.80 25.00
C PRO A 203 -76.24 22.26 23.56
N LEU A 204 -77.27 22.57 22.77
CA LEU A 204 -77.10 23.11 21.44
C LEU A 204 -76.58 24.53 21.50
N GLN A 205 -77.02 25.39 22.47
CA GLN A 205 -76.44 26.70 22.64
C GLN A 205 -74.90 26.65 22.98
N MET A 206 -74.48 25.78 23.90
CA MET A 206 -73.08 25.60 24.21
C MET A 206 -72.26 25.15 22.98
N GLN A 207 -72.84 24.24 22.18
CA GLN A 207 -72.21 23.79 20.95
C GLN A 207 -72.09 24.90 19.89
N LEU A 208 -73.15 25.76 19.81
CA LEU A 208 -73.15 26.95 18.91
C LEU A 208 -72.08 27.96 19.34
N VAL A 209 -71.92 28.21 20.66
CA VAL A 209 -70.87 29.10 21.15
C VAL A 209 -69.46 28.52 20.80
N ALA A 210 -69.25 27.21 21.04
CA ALA A 210 -68.01 26.56 20.66
C ALA A 210 -67.76 26.64 19.14
N LEU A 211 -68.79 26.39 18.34
CA LEU A 211 -68.70 26.55 16.89
C LEU A 211 -68.38 28.00 16.48
N GLY A 212 -69.04 28.98 17.12
CA GLY A 212 -68.80 30.37 16.85
C GLY A 212 -67.36 30.81 17.13
N VAL A 213 -66.82 30.38 18.29
CA VAL A 213 -65.42 30.65 18.66
C VAL A 213 -64.43 29.98 17.66
N LEU A 214 -64.66 28.72 17.32
CA LEU A 214 -63.78 28.02 16.37
C LEU A 214 -63.92 28.58 14.96
N LEU A 215 -65.08 28.87 14.50
CA LEU A 215 -65.29 29.49 13.19
C LEU A 215 -64.73 30.91 13.14
N GLY A 216 -65.06 31.75 14.15
CA GLY A 216 -64.51 33.08 14.24
C GLY A 216 -62.98 33.09 14.25
N SER A 217 -62.37 32.27 15.09
CA SER A 217 -60.87 32.13 15.12
C SER A 217 -60.30 31.68 13.80
N SER A 218 -60.95 30.72 13.13
CA SER A 218 -60.50 30.23 11.83
C SER A 218 -60.66 31.26 10.72
N CYS A 219 -61.78 32.04 10.70
CA CYS A 219 -61.99 33.06 9.72
C CYS A 219 -61.04 34.24 9.93
N VAL A 220 -60.83 34.69 11.17
CA VAL A 220 -59.87 35.75 11.48
C VAL A 220 -58.44 35.31 11.07
N PHE A 221 -58.04 34.05 11.40
CA PHE A 221 -56.77 33.55 11.02
C PHE A 221 -56.60 33.44 9.49
N ALA A 222 -57.59 32.96 8.77
CA ALA A 222 -57.58 32.86 7.31
C ALA A 222 -57.48 34.23 6.62
N LEU A 223 -58.10 35.26 7.16
CA LEU A 223 -57.98 36.63 6.66
C LEU A 223 -56.68 37.30 6.97
N LEU A 224 -56.08 37.01 8.16
CA LEU A 224 -54.78 37.55 8.56
C LEU A 224 -53.61 36.84 7.91
N GLN A 225 -53.78 35.55 7.64
CA GLN A 225 -52.71 34.69 7.08
C GLN A 225 -53.21 33.86 5.88
N PRO A 226 -53.63 34.48 4.75
CA PRO A 226 -54.21 33.80 3.63
C PRO A 226 -53.21 32.85 2.96
N ASN A 227 -51.91 33.27 2.89
CA ASN A 227 -50.85 32.47 2.31
C ASN A 227 -50.60 31.17 3.09
N TRP A 228 -50.70 31.23 4.44
CA TRP A 228 -50.55 30.04 5.27
C TRP A 228 -51.69 29.05 5.01
N THR A 229 -52.91 29.58 5.00
CA THR A 229 -54.13 28.75 4.84
C THR A 229 -54.18 28.06 3.47
N LEU A 230 -53.83 28.79 2.41
CA LEU A 230 -53.74 28.25 1.04
C LEU A 230 -52.61 27.25 0.90
N HIS A 231 -51.45 27.53 1.51
CA HIS A 231 -50.30 26.63 1.48
C HIS A 231 -50.60 25.33 2.22
N TRP A 232 -51.16 25.43 3.44
CA TRP A 232 -51.59 24.26 4.20
C TRP A 232 -52.65 23.45 3.45
N GLY A 233 -53.66 24.10 2.84
CA GLY A 233 -54.67 23.45 2.06
C GLY A 233 -54.12 22.67 0.90
N LYS A 234 -53.17 23.23 0.14
CA LYS A 234 -52.46 22.50 -0.92
C LYS A 234 -51.65 21.32 -0.40
N ARG A 235 -50.98 21.46 0.73
CA ARG A 235 -50.20 20.39 1.34
C ARG A 235 -51.06 19.25 1.86
N PHE A 236 -52.18 19.59 2.53
CA PHE A 236 -53.03 18.61 3.18
C PHE A 236 -54.01 17.90 2.22
N PHE A 237 -54.70 18.63 1.40
CA PHE A 237 -55.70 18.06 0.48
C PHE A 237 -55.13 17.63 -0.87
N ALA A 238 -54.21 18.41 -1.46
CA ALA A 238 -53.57 18.02 -2.71
C ALA A 238 -52.27 17.20 -2.49
N LEU A 239 -51.90 16.89 -1.23
CA LEU A 239 -50.70 16.13 -0.88
C LEU A 239 -49.39 16.69 -1.50
N SER A 240 -49.37 18.02 -1.72
CA SER A 240 -48.21 18.71 -2.31
C SER A 240 -46.99 18.66 -1.37
N ASP A 241 -45.81 18.41 -1.89
CA ASP A 241 -44.53 18.45 -1.12
C ASP A 241 -43.90 19.83 -1.07
N ALA A 242 -44.60 20.90 -1.44
CA ALA A 242 -44.07 22.22 -1.37
C ALA A 242 -43.63 22.55 0.07
N PRO A 243 -42.39 22.95 0.32
CA PRO A 243 -41.88 23.25 1.66
C PRO A 243 -42.57 24.45 2.26
N TRP A 244 -42.65 24.50 3.60
CA TRP A 244 -43.14 25.69 4.30
C TRP A 244 -42.19 26.88 4.05
N PRO A 245 -42.70 28.10 3.84
CA PRO A 245 -41.86 29.30 3.73
C PRO A 245 -41.01 29.47 4.99
N ARG A 246 -39.68 29.48 4.80
CA ARG A 246 -38.71 29.62 5.90
C ARG A 246 -38.17 31.04 5.95
N LEU A 247 -37.79 31.48 7.15
CA LEU A 247 -37.16 32.77 7.37
C LEU A 247 -35.66 32.76 7.08
N THR A 248 -35.06 31.58 7.17
CA THR A 248 -33.63 31.31 6.90
C THR A 248 -33.48 30.70 5.53
N GLU A 249 -32.63 31.25 4.69
CA GLU A 249 -32.22 30.66 3.41
C GLU A 249 -30.88 29.98 3.60
N LEU A 250 -30.89 28.61 3.60
CA LEU A 250 -29.68 27.78 3.65
C LEU A 250 -29.38 27.18 2.28
N GLY A 251 -28.11 27.05 1.98
CA GLY A 251 -27.62 26.29 0.82
C GLY A 251 -26.42 25.43 1.19
N VAL A 252 -26.23 24.34 0.46
CA VAL A 252 -25.04 23.52 0.55
C VAL A 252 -24.13 23.87 -0.61
N GLU A 253 -22.87 24.15 -0.32
CA GLU A 253 -21.87 24.45 -1.33
C GLU A 253 -21.30 23.16 -1.91
N GLY A 254 -20.97 22.22 -1.04
CA GLY A 254 -20.43 20.92 -1.39
C GLY A 254 -19.56 20.32 -0.29
N ILE A 255 -18.86 19.29 -0.68
CA ILE A 255 -17.82 18.67 0.14
C ILE A 255 -16.46 19.14 -0.35
N GLU A 256 -15.71 19.81 0.52
CA GLU A 256 -14.34 20.23 0.26
C GLU A 256 -13.36 19.18 0.77
N MET A 257 -12.38 18.86 -0.05
CA MET A 257 -11.35 17.87 0.25
C MET A 257 -9.97 18.43 -0.07
N ASP A 258 -8.96 17.99 0.67
CA ASP A 258 -7.57 18.34 0.39
C ASP A 258 -7.05 17.54 -0.81
N VAL A 259 -6.37 18.22 -1.72
CA VAL A 259 -5.63 17.60 -2.82
C VAL A 259 -4.31 17.09 -2.26
N PRO A 260 -3.95 15.81 -2.45
CA PRO A 260 -2.64 15.31 -2.06
C PRO A 260 -1.53 16.12 -2.72
N THR A 261 -0.62 16.66 -1.95
CA THR A 261 0.48 17.50 -2.45
C THR A 261 1.67 16.64 -2.84
N PHE A 262 2.31 16.98 -3.96
CA PHE A 262 3.58 16.39 -4.37
C PHE A 262 4.69 16.74 -3.36
N ALA A 263 5.69 15.88 -3.22
CA ALA A 263 6.76 16.05 -2.26
C ALA A 263 7.50 17.40 -2.43
N GLY A 264 7.77 18.08 -1.30
CA GLY A 264 8.43 19.39 -1.28
C GLY A 264 7.51 20.59 -1.46
N ARG A 265 6.23 20.42 -1.73
CA ARG A 265 5.27 21.52 -1.90
C ARG A 265 4.42 21.70 -0.64
N ASN A 266 4.42 22.92 -0.10
CA ASN A 266 3.61 23.27 1.08
C ASN A 266 2.24 23.88 0.73
N ASN A 267 1.89 23.99 -0.55
CA ASN A 267 0.65 24.60 -0.98
C ASN A 267 -0.52 23.59 -0.87
N ARG A 268 -1.26 23.65 0.23
CA ARG A 268 -2.49 22.88 0.39
C ARG A 268 -3.56 23.42 -0.55
N GLN A 269 -3.78 22.73 -1.62
CA GLN A 269 -4.90 22.96 -2.52
C GLN A 269 -6.11 22.16 -2.04
N ARG A 270 -7.29 22.72 -2.24
CA ARG A 270 -8.55 22.07 -1.93
C ARG A 270 -9.45 22.08 -3.15
N TYR A 271 -10.21 21.03 -3.30
CA TYR A 271 -11.22 20.95 -4.34
C TYR A 271 -12.59 20.70 -3.74
N LEU A 272 -13.62 21.20 -4.41
CA LEU A 272 -15.00 21.13 -3.98
C LEU A 272 -15.77 20.14 -4.87
N VAL A 273 -16.39 19.15 -4.25
CA VAL A 273 -17.33 18.23 -4.93
C VAL A 273 -18.75 18.69 -4.59
N PRO A 274 -19.51 19.22 -5.57
CA PRO A 274 -20.88 19.64 -5.32
C PRO A 274 -21.81 18.43 -5.20
N PHE A 275 -22.91 18.60 -4.45
CA PHE A 275 -23.99 17.62 -4.45
C PHE A 275 -24.76 17.68 -5.79
N ARG A 276 -24.77 16.59 -6.53
CA ARG A 276 -25.60 16.41 -7.74
C ARG A 276 -26.81 15.57 -7.36
N ASP A 277 -28.01 16.07 -7.56
CA ASP A 277 -29.27 15.41 -7.16
C ASP A 277 -29.28 14.93 -5.69
N GLY A 278 -28.60 15.69 -4.81
CA GLY A 278 -28.48 15.36 -3.40
C GLY A 278 -27.41 14.31 -3.07
N VAL A 279 -26.63 13.86 -4.03
CA VAL A 279 -25.55 12.87 -3.85
C VAL A 279 -24.18 13.50 -4.11
N ALA A 280 -23.23 13.27 -3.21
CA ALA A 280 -21.81 13.58 -3.41
C ALA A 280 -20.98 12.34 -3.10
N SER A 281 -19.88 12.15 -3.82
CA SER A 281 -18.96 11.02 -3.62
C SER A 281 -17.67 11.52 -2.96
N VAL A 282 -17.13 10.73 -2.04
CA VAL A 282 -15.87 11.01 -1.34
C VAL A 282 -15.00 9.76 -1.32
N PRO A 283 -13.68 9.91 -1.36
CA PRO A 283 -12.77 8.78 -1.23
C PRO A 283 -12.90 8.12 0.15
N LYS A 284 -12.94 6.80 0.16
CA LYS A 284 -13.01 6.00 1.39
C LYS A 284 -11.83 6.31 2.31
N GLY A 285 -12.12 6.56 3.59
CA GLY A 285 -11.13 6.80 4.62
C GLY A 285 -10.48 8.19 4.61
N GLN A 286 -10.88 9.07 3.68
CA GLN A 286 -10.35 10.43 3.61
C GLN A 286 -11.16 11.39 4.47
N ALA A 287 -10.48 12.37 5.08
CA ALA A 287 -11.11 13.49 5.75
C ALA A 287 -11.72 14.44 4.72
N CYS A 288 -12.91 14.94 5.02
CA CYS A 288 -13.60 15.91 4.18
C CYS A 288 -14.30 16.96 5.01
N GLN A 289 -14.63 18.09 4.40
CA GLN A 289 -15.29 19.20 5.03
C GLN A 289 -16.59 19.53 4.31
N LEU A 290 -17.71 19.47 5.03
CA LEU A 290 -18.99 19.92 4.48
C LEU A 290 -19.07 21.44 4.58
N LYS A 291 -19.25 22.12 3.46
CA LYS A 291 -19.49 23.56 3.39
C LYS A 291 -20.94 23.88 3.12
N THR A 292 -21.50 24.76 3.93
CA THR A 292 -22.84 25.29 3.78
C THR A 292 -22.82 26.81 3.95
N TRP A 293 -23.84 27.43 3.47
CA TRP A 293 -23.99 28.90 3.61
C TRP A 293 -25.42 29.27 3.96
N ALA A 294 -25.54 30.40 4.69
CA ALA A 294 -26.80 31.10 4.92
C ALA A 294 -26.75 32.49 4.29
N LYS A 295 -27.83 32.89 3.66
CA LYS A 295 -27.92 34.19 3.02
C LYS A 295 -28.07 35.32 4.08
N LEU A 296 -27.20 36.31 4.02
CA LEU A 296 -27.21 37.44 4.97
C LEU A 296 -28.43 38.39 4.81
N SER A 297 -29.01 38.45 3.61
CA SER A 297 -30.23 39.19 3.36
C SER A 297 -31.51 38.45 3.81
N GLY A 298 -31.40 37.24 4.32
CA GLY A 298 -32.52 36.53 4.94
C GLY A 298 -33.04 37.21 6.20
N LYS A 299 -34.30 36.94 6.59
CA LYS A 299 -34.88 37.54 7.78
C LYS A 299 -34.20 37.10 9.07
N ILE A 300 -33.64 35.88 9.09
CA ILE A 300 -32.89 35.32 10.21
C ILE A 300 -31.65 34.64 9.65
N VAL A 301 -30.48 34.96 10.19
CA VAL A 301 -29.20 34.30 9.93
C VAL A 301 -28.90 33.41 11.13
N PRO A 302 -28.74 32.08 10.94
CA PRO A 302 -28.48 31.18 12.05
C PRO A 302 -27.09 31.45 12.67
N GLU A 303 -27.00 31.39 13.99
CA GLU A 303 -25.71 31.44 14.68
C GLU A 303 -24.95 30.11 14.56
N VAL A 304 -25.67 29.00 14.61
CA VAL A 304 -25.15 27.65 14.53
C VAL A 304 -25.97 26.88 13.52
N CYS A 305 -25.26 26.16 12.64
CA CYS A 305 -25.84 25.12 11.80
C CYS A 305 -25.47 23.76 12.39
N THR A 306 -26.44 22.83 12.43
CA THR A 306 -26.26 21.49 12.95
C THR A 306 -26.45 20.47 11.81
N VAL A 307 -25.52 19.55 11.67
CA VAL A 307 -25.61 18.43 10.75
C VAL A 307 -26.12 17.22 11.52
N TYR A 308 -27.21 16.66 11.07
CA TYR A 308 -27.68 15.34 11.51
C TYR A 308 -27.23 14.31 10.50
N TYR A 309 -26.62 13.24 10.97
CA TYR A 309 -26.15 12.18 10.10
C TYR A 309 -26.68 10.80 10.52
N ARG A 310 -26.75 9.92 9.56
CA ARG A 310 -27.08 8.51 9.76
C ARG A 310 -26.15 7.67 8.88
N ASP A 311 -25.53 6.64 9.45
CA ASP A 311 -24.75 5.66 8.72
C ASP A 311 -25.61 4.53 8.13
N ILE A 312 -24.98 3.63 7.39
CA ILE A 312 -25.65 2.47 6.78
C ILE A 312 -26.20 1.49 7.84
N ASN A 313 -25.57 1.44 9.01
CA ASN A 313 -25.96 0.57 10.13
C ASN A 313 -27.15 1.13 10.93
N GLY A 314 -27.61 2.35 10.59
CA GLY A 314 -28.71 3.01 11.24
C GLY A 314 -28.33 3.86 12.44
N ASN A 315 -27.05 3.94 12.81
CA ASN A 315 -26.58 4.82 13.88
C ASN A 315 -26.79 6.27 13.47
N ARG A 316 -27.24 7.08 14.43
CA ARG A 316 -27.57 8.49 14.20
C ARG A 316 -26.75 9.36 15.13
N GLY A 317 -26.30 10.48 14.60
CA GLY A 317 -25.59 11.48 15.38
C GLY A 317 -25.91 12.89 14.92
N ARG A 318 -25.35 13.83 15.64
CA ARG A 318 -25.42 15.26 15.30
C ARG A 318 -24.07 15.92 15.57
N ALA A 319 -23.70 16.88 14.73
CA ALA A 319 -22.51 17.69 14.90
C ALA A 319 -22.82 19.15 14.57
N ASN A 320 -22.25 20.08 15.32
CA ASN A 320 -22.40 21.50 15.06
C ASN A 320 -21.30 21.95 14.09
N MET A 321 -21.71 22.76 13.13
CA MET A 321 -20.79 23.36 12.16
C MET A 321 -20.10 24.57 12.76
N ARG A 322 -18.85 24.75 12.45
CA ARG A 322 -18.05 25.92 12.78
C ARG A 322 -18.43 27.07 11.84
N ARG A 323 -18.71 28.24 12.42
CA ARG A 323 -18.95 29.45 11.66
C ARG A 323 -17.65 29.99 11.06
N LEU A 324 -17.67 30.25 9.76
CA LEU A 324 -16.56 30.86 9.04
C LEU A 324 -16.74 32.38 8.89
N THR A 325 -15.73 33.04 8.34
CA THR A 325 -15.85 34.47 8.01
C THR A 325 -16.96 34.68 6.98
N ALA A 326 -17.81 35.67 7.23
CA ALA A 326 -18.88 36.05 6.31
C ALA A 326 -18.31 36.69 5.04
N ASP A 327 -18.86 36.34 3.90
CA ASP A 327 -18.66 37.04 2.65
C ASP A 327 -19.73 38.15 2.52
N LYS A 328 -19.62 39.04 1.52
CA LYS A 328 -20.54 40.18 1.32
C LYS A 328 -22.02 39.78 1.27
N SER A 329 -22.38 38.59 0.89
CA SER A 329 -23.76 38.14 0.74
C SER A 329 -24.14 36.91 1.55
N ARG A 330 -23.15 36.14 2.06
CA ARG A 330 -23.37 34.84 2.66
C ARG A 330 -22.56 34.64 3.93
N GLN A 331 -23.17 34.01 4.93
CA GLN A 331 -22.47 33.47 6.09
C GLN A 331 -22.17 32.00 5.83
N SER A 332 -20.90 31.65 5.76
CA SER A 332 -20.44 30.27 5.52
C SER A 332 -20.26 29.52 6.83
N PHE A 333 -20.51 28.23 6.79
CA PHE A 333 -20.31 27.28 7.87
C PHE A 333 -19.57 26.04 7.34
N ALA A 334 -18.75 25.42 8.18
CA ALA A 334 -17.99 24.24 7.84
C ALA A 334 -18.08 23.19 8.95
N LEU A 335 -18.18 21.92 8.54
CA LEU A 335 -18.02 20.78 9.43
C LEU A 335 -16.82 19.96 8.96
N ASP A 336 -15.78 19.92 9.78
CA ASP A 336 -14.51 19.24 9.57
C ASP A 336 -14.22 18.15 10.64
N GLY A 337 -15.09 18.02 11.64
CA GLY A 337 -15.00 17.01 12.69
C GLY A 337 -15.85 15.75 12.41
N PRO A 338 -15.98 14.84 13.39
CA PRO A 338 -16.79 13.64 13.24
C PRO A 338 -18.22 13.95 12.75
N PRO A 339 -18.78 13.19 11.78
CA PRO A 339 -18.28 11.92 11.21
C PRO A 339 -17.41 12.09 9.96
N LEU A 340 -16.97 13.30 9.61
CA LEU A 340 -16.30 13.63 8.35
C LEU A 340 -14.76 13.56 8.42
N GLU A 341 -14.18 13.26 9.58
CA GLU A 341 -12.73 13.06 9.74
C GLU A 341 -12.20 11.84 8.97
N SER A 342 -13.05 10.81 8.82
CA SER A 342 -12.71 9.60 8.05
C SER A 342 -14.00 8.94 7.59
N VAL A 343 -14.36 9.15 6.33
CA VAL A 343 -15.59 8.60 5.76
C VAL A 343 -15.34 7.21 5.21
N ASN A 344 -15.59 6.19 6.03
CA ASN A 344 -15.41 4.78 5.62
C ASN A 344 -16.66 4.17 4.97
N GLU A 345 -17.84 4.67 5.32
CA GLU A 345 -19.15 4.18 4.85
C GLU A 345 -19.97 5.34 4.34
N SER A 346 -20.99 5.04 3.54
CA SER A 346 -21.92 6.04 3.04
C SER A 346 -22.78 6.62 4.16
N LEU A 347 -22.97 7.93 4.14
CA LEU A 347 -23.68 8.70 5.16
C LEU A 347 -24.87 9.43 4.55
N TRP A 348 -25.98 9.47 5.27
CA TRP A 348 -27.09 10.38 4.97
C TRP A 348 -26.99 11.58 5.88
N LEU A 349 -26.95 12.76 5.28
CA LEU A 349 -26.76 14.02 5.97
C LEU A 349 -28.01 14.88 5.88
N SER A 350 -28.24 15.69 6.89
CA SER A 350 -29.29 16.68 6.90
C SER A 350 -28.79 17.90 7.68
N VAL A 351 -28.78 19.05 7.05
CA VAL A 351 -28.28 20.28 7.62
C VAL A 351 -29.46 21.12 8.10
N ALA A 352 -29.43 21.55 9.36
CA ALA A 352 -30.45 22.44 9.95
C ALA A 352 -29.78 23.71 10.49
N GLY A 353 -30.41 24.84 10.25
CA GLY A 353 -29.95 26.14 10.79
C GLY A 353 -31.15 27.10 10.88
N GLY A 354 -31.44 27.60 12.09
CA GLY A 354 -32.65 28.35 12.34
C GLY A 354 -33.90 27.52 12.08
N ASP A 355 -34.78 28.00 11.24
CA ASP A 355 -35.98 27.29 10.78
C ASP A 355 -35.77 26.54 9.47
N ALA A 356 -34.59 26.68 8.83
CA ALA A 356 -34.29 26.00 7.58
C ALA A 356 -33.64 24.63 7.81
N ARG A 357 -34.02 23.68 6.94
CA ARG A 357 -33.44 22.35 6.91
C ARG A 357 -33.29 21.86 5.48
N ILE A 358 -32.09 21.37 5.17
CA ILE A 358 -31.79 20.67 3.92
C ILE A 358 -31.65 19.19 4.28
N SER A 359 -32.49 18.35 3.74
CA SER A 359 -32.50 16.91 3.98
C SER A 359 -32.22 16.16 2.70
N ASN A 360 -32.01 14.83 2.80
CA ASN A 360 -31.74 13.94 1.69
C ASN A 360 -30.40 14.20 0.99
N LEU A 361 -29.39 14.66 1.72
CA LEU A 361 -28.02 14.68 1.23
C LEU A 361 -27.42 13.32 1.50
N GLN A 362 -26.91 12.68 0.47
CA GLN A 362 -26.21 11.39 0.57
C GLN A 362 -24.74 11.58 0.24
N LEU A 363 -23.88 11.14 1.13
CA LEU A 363 -22.44 11.11 0.95
C LEU A 363 -22.02 9.66 0.71
N ASN A 364 -21.65 9.35 -0.53
CA ASN A 364 -21.22 8.02 -0.90
C ASN A 364 -19.71 7.86 -0.68
N SER A 365 -19.34 6.86 0.11
CA SER A 365 -17.95 6.45 0.26
C SER A 365 -17.57 5.54 -0.91
N VAL A 366 -16.63 6.00 -1.74
CA VAL A 366 -16.16 5.28 -2.92
C VAL A 366 -14.65 5.08 -2.86
N GLU A 367 -14.14 4.05 -3.53
CA GLU A 367 -12.70 3.89 -3.63
C GLU A 367 -12.10 5.03 -4.46
N ALA A 368 -10.97 5.57 -3.98
CA ALA A 368 -10.22 6.57 -4.72
C ALA A 368 -9.59 5.96 -5.99
N PRO A 369 -9.39 6.76 -7.07
CA PRO A 369 -8.67 6.28 -8.23
C PRO A 369 -7.22 5.95 -7.85
N GLN A 370 -6.75 4.77 -8.25
CA GLN A 370 -5.38 4.30 -8.02
C GLN A 370 -4.90 3.42 -9.17
N VAL A 371 -3.60 3.44 -9.42
CA VAL A 371 -2.97 2.52 -10.35
C VAL A 371 -2.95 1.12 -9.73
N THR A 372 -3.53 0.15 -10.42
CA THR A 372 -3.56 -1.26 -10.00
C THR A 372 -2.47 -2.08 -10.64
N GLN A 373 -2.15 -1.78 -11.91
CA GLN A 373 -1.05 -2.40 -12.63
C GLN A 373 -0.28 -1.33 -13.41
N LEU A 374 1.03 -1.47 -13.40
CA LEU A 374 1.94 -0.62 -14.15
C LEU A 374 2.87 -1.51 -14.97
N GLN A 375 2.86 -1.31 -16.26
CA GLN A 375 3.79 -1.92 -17.21
C GLN A 375 4.63 -0.82 -17.85
N ILE A 376 5.84 -1.15 -18.20
CA ILE A 376 6.77 -0.23 -18.86
C ILE A 376 7.12 -0.81 -20.22
N ASN A 377 6.79 -0.10 -21.28
CA ASN A 377 7.28 -0.39 -22.61
C ASN A 377 8.65 0.27 -22.75
N VAL A 378 9.68 -0.57 -22.80
CA VAL A 378 11.08 -0.15 -22.89
C VAL A 378 11.57 -0.33 -24.31
N THR A 379 12.11 0.73 -24.90
CA THR A 379 12.90 0.66 -26.12
C THR A 379 14.33 0.93 -25.74
N TYR A 380 15.17 -0.09 -25.86
CA TYR A 380 16.58 0.01 -25.48
C TYR A 380 17.39 0.85 -26.48
N PRO A 381 18.42 1.59 -26.03
CA PRO A 381 19.24 2.42 -26.90
C PRO A 381 20.08 1.59 -27.89
N GLU A 382 20.55 2.21 -28.97
CA GLU A 382 21.24 1.55 -30.05
C GLU A 382 22.54 0.85 -29.62
N TYR A 383 23.24 1.40 -28.62
CA TYR A 383 24.49 0.80 -28.14
C TYR A 383 24.30 -0.60 -27.56
N LEU A 384 23.12 -0.88 -26.97
CA LEU A 384 22.75 -2.19 -26.47
C LEU A 384 22.28 -3.15 -27.57
N GLN A 385 21.63 -2.63 -28.61
CA GLN A 385 21.11 -3.46 -29.71
C GLN A 385 22.22 -4.08 -30.56
N ARG A 386 23.44 -3.54 -30.51
CA ARG A 386 24.63 -4.04 -31.23
C ARG A 386 25.39 -5.10 -30.45
N SER A 387 25.08 -5.33 -29.18
CA SER A 387 25.72 -6.37 -28.38
C SER A 387 25.46 -7.75 -28.98
N THR A 388 26.52 -8.51 -29.16
CA THR A 388 26.45 -9.88 -29.72
C THR A 388 25.97 -10.91 -28.69
N THR A 389 25.98 -10.56 -27.41
CA THR A 389 25.72 -11.46 -26.29
C THR A 389 24.25 -11.49 -25.87
N THR A 390 23.48 -10.42 -26.14
CA THR A 390 22.07 -10.33 -25.71
C THR A 390 21.25 -9.62 -26.78
N THR A 391 20.08 -10.19 -27.14
CA THR A 391 19.14 -9.53 -28.06
C THR A 391 18.30 -8.51 -27.28
N TRP A 392 18.67 -7.25 -27.37
CA TRP A 392 17.94 -6.13 -26.80
C TRP A 392 16.92 -5.63 -27.83
N GLY A 393 15.63 -5.79 -27.57
CA GLY A 393 14.53 -5.30 -28.43
C GLY A 393 13.56 -4.46 -27.64
N ASN A 394 12.42 -4.14 -28.26
CA ASN A 394 11.31 -3.54 -27.54
C ASN A 394 10.68 -4.57 -26.62
N GLU A 395 10.57 -4.26 -25.35
CA GLU A 395 10.05 -5.16 -24.33
C GLU A 395 9.04 -4.44 -23.45
N THR A 396 7.97 -5.18 -23.06
CA THR A 396 7.00 -4.71 -22.07
C THR A 396 7.25 -5.45 -20.75
N ILE A 397 7.67 -4.72 -19.75
CA ILE A 397 8.07 -5.27 -18.46
C ILE A 397 7.12 -4.79 -17.36
N PRO A 398 6.58 -5.67 -16.49
CA PRO A 398 5.80 -5.24 -15.35
C PRO A 398 6.69 -4.46 -14.36
N TYR A 399 6.20 -3.33 -13.89
CA TYR A 399 6.91 -2.52 -12.89
C TYR A 399 7.10 -3.30 -11.58
N ARG A 400 8.29 -3.21 -11.02
CA ARG A 400 8.64 -3.70 -9.69
C ARG A 400 9.40 -2.62 -8.93
N THR A 401 9.14 -2.49 -7.66
CA THR A 401 9.88 -1.55 -6.79
C THR A 401 11.38 -1.85 -6.83
N GLY A 402 12.19 -0.81 -7.08
CA GLY A 402 13.64 -0.96 -7.24
C GLY A 402 14.08 -1.42 -8.63
N MET A 403 13.22 -1.32 -9.64
CA MET A 403 13.55 -1.61 -11.03
C MET A 403 14.72 -0.75 -11.51
N ARG A 404 15.61 -1.40 -12.24
CA ARG A 404 16.76 -0.76 -12.87
C ARG A 404 16.75 -1.03 -14.37
N LEU A 405 16.97 -0.01 -15.16
CA LEU A 405 17.00 -0.07 -16.62
C LEU A 405 18.27 0.61 -17.15
N PRO A 406 18.80 0.19 -18.27
CA PRO A 406 19.96 0.85 -18.89
C PRO A 406 19.70 2.32 -19.20
N GLN A 407 20.71 3.17 -18.97
CA GLN A 407 20.67 4.58 -19.32
C GLN A 407 20.44 4.76 -20.81
N GLY A 408 19.65 5.78 -21.21
CA GLY A 408 19.27 6.04 -22.60
C GLY A 408 18.05 5.26 -23.09
N SER A 409 17.51 4.34 -22.29
CA SER A 409 16.28 3.61 -22.65
C SER A 409 15.10 4.56 -22.76
N GLN A 410 14.33 4.45 -23.85
CA GLN A 410 13.08 5.19 -24.03
C GLN A 410 11.95 4.46 -23.29
N LEU A 411 11.26 5.19 -22.41
CA LEU A 411 10.24 4.64 -21.54
C LEU A 411 8.86 5.16 -21.89
N ASN A 412 7.89 4.25 -21.98
CA ASN A 412 6.48 4.59 -22.09
C ASN A 412 5.71 3.75 -21.04
N LEU A 413 5.10 4.42 -20.07
CA LEU A 413 4.32 3.76 -19.03
C LEU A 413 2.93 3.40 -19.55
N GLN A 414 2.53 2.17 -19.35
CA GLN A 414 1.17 1.68 -19.55
C GLN A 414 0.56 1.39 -18.18
N MET A 415 -0.41 2.20 -17.80
CA MET A 415 -1.04 2.16 -16.49
C MET A 415 -2.47 1.66 -16.57
N GLN A 416 -2.81 0.72 -15.69
CA GLN A 416 -4.18 0.26 -15.49
C GLN A 416 -4.66 0.72 -14.11
N THR A 417 -5.86 1.27 -14.06
CA THR A 417 -6.46 1.84 -12.85
C THR A 417 -7.67 1.03 -12.41
N ASN A 418 -8.06 1.14 -11.13
CA ASN A 418 -9.24 0.46 -10.57
C ASN A 418 -10.57 0.99 -11.11
N LYS A 419 -10.57 2.16 -11.74
CA LYS A 419 -11.74 2.80 -12.35
C LYS A 419 -11.35 3.77 -13.46
N SER A 420 -12.34 4.23 -14.21
CA SER A 420 -12.13 5.21 -15.29
C SER A 420 -11.58 6.53 -14.76
N VAL A 421 -10.56 7.05 -15.42
CA VAL A 421 -9.82 8.26 -15.05
C VAL A 421 -9.99 9.30 -16.17
N GLU A 422 -10.16 10.56 -15.78
CA GLU A 422 -10.27 11.68 -16.71
C GLU A 422 -8.95 12.42 -16.88
N LYS A 423 -8.15 12.48 -15.81
CA LYS A 423 -6.94 13.29 -15.77
C LYS A 423 -5.89 12.65 -14.86
N CYS A 424 -4.63 12.72 -15.26
CA CYS A 424 -3.46 12.35 -14.47
C CYS A 424 -2.56 13.58 -14.32
N ASP A 425 -2.39 14.08 -13.10
CA ASP A 425 -1.39 15.09 -12.79
C ASP A 425 -0.13 14.40 -12.28
N PHE A 426 1.04 14.81 -12.75
CA PHE A 426 2.29 14.19 -12.40
C PHE A 426 3.46 15.16 -12.32
N VAL A 427 4.49 14.79 -11.57
CA VAL A 427 5.78 15.47 -11.49
C VAL A 427 6.87 14.43 -11.74
N LEU A 428 7.78 14.75 -12.63
CA LEU A 428 8.96 13.95 -12.91
C LEU A 428 10.16 14.59 -12.22
N VAL A 429 10.80 13.84 -11.33
CA VAL A 429 12.05 14.26 -10.66
C VAL A 429 13.18 13.42 -11.24
N ARG A 430 14.07 14.05 -11.98
CA ARG A 430 15.25 13.40 -12.59
C ARG A 430 16.49 13.59 -11.71
N ALA A 431 17.41 12.65 -11.77
CA ALA A 431 18.70 12.82 -11.12
C ALA A 431 19.44 14.02 -11.72
N GLY A 432 19.84 14.98 -10.87
CA GLY A 432 20.45 16.25 -11.32
C GLY A 432 19.50 17.44 -11.31
N ASP A 433 18.18 17.23 -11.17
CA ASP A 433 17.26 18.34 -10.90
C ASP A 433 17.63 18.98 -9.54
N SER A 434 17.57 20.29 -9.51
CA SER A 434 17.93 21.08 -8.34
C SER A 434 17.24 20.58 -7.08
N VAL A 435 17.88 20.75 -5.94
CA VAL A 435 17.43 20.31 -4.60
C VAL A 435 16.01 20.76 -4.26
N ASP A 436 15.48 21.76 -4.96
CA ASP A 436 14.15 22.31 -4.72
C ASP A 436 13.08 21.64 -5.59
N LYS A 437 12.61 20.48 -5.11
CA LYS A 437 11.48 19.75 -5.75
C LYS A 437 10.22 20.59 -5.92
N ALA A 438 10.11 21.69 -5.16
CA ALA A 438 8.96 22.60 -5.22
C ALA A 438 8.90 23.39 -6.53
N SER A 439 10.04 23.59 -7.20
CA SER A 439 10.15 24.38 -8.44
C SER A 439 9.85 23.57 -9.72
N LEU A 440 9.81 22.24 -9.65
CA LEU A 440 9.55 21.40 -10.83
C LEU A 440 8.15 21.62 -11.37
N PRO A 441 7.95 21.69 -12.70
CA PRO A 441 6.64 21.90 -13.29
C PRO A 441 5.71 20.71 -13.02
N GLU A 442 4.50 21.00 -12.56
CA GLU A 442 3.41 20.03 -12.55
C GLU A 442 2.87 19.89 -13.96
N GLN A 443 2.85 18.69 -14.48
CA GLN A 443 2.32 18.35 -15.78
C GLN A 443 0.96 17.66 -15.63
N SER A 444 0.12 17.80 -16.62
CA SER A 444 -1.20 17.21 -16.62
C SER A 444 -1.47 16.51 -17.92
N LEU A 445 -1.82 15.23 -17.84
CA LEU A 445 -2.21 14.41 -18.98
C LEU A 445 -3.74 14.23 -18.94
N ALA A 446 -4.44 14.77 -19.95
CA ALA A 446 -5.86 14.47 -20.15
C ALA A 446 -6.00 13.09 -20.80
N ILE A 447 -6.84 12.24 -20.22
CA ILE A 447 -7.05 10.88 -20.70
C ILE A 447 -8.29 10.90 -21.59
N GLN A 448 -8.08 10.57 -22.88
CA GLN A 448 -9.17 10.51 -23.85
C GLN A 448 -10.06 9.30 -23.56
N ASP A 449 -11.34 9.43 -23.87
CA ASP A 449 -12.36 8.36 -23.73
C ASP A 449 -12.61 7.84 -22.30
N LYS A 450 -12.10 8.52 -21.26
CA LYS A 450 -12.34 8.17 -19.83
C LYS A 450 -12.10 6.69 -19.56
N GLN A 451 -10.94 6.19 -19.98
CA GLN A 451 -10.56 4.79 -19.87
C GLN A 451 -9.93 4.47 -18.53
N SER A 452 -9.92 3.20 -18.18
CA SER A 452 -9.18 2.66 -17.02
C SER A 452 -7.75 2.26 -17.37
N GLU A 453 -7.37 2.39 -18.65
CA GLU A 453 -6.03 2.09 -19.17
C GLU A 453 -5.54 3.24 -20.03
N PHE A 454 -4.34 3.73 -19.77
CA PHE A 454 -3.73 4.84 -20.51
C PHE A 454 -2.21 4.73 -20.54
N GLN A 455 -1.61 5.44 -21.49
CA GLN A 455 -0.17 5.48 -21.68
C GLN A 455 0.39 6.86 -21.34
N MET A 456 1.59 6.88 -20.75
CA MET A 456 2.32 8.09 -20.42
C MET A 456 3.76 7.98 -20.93
N PRO A 457 4.12 8.71 -22.00
CA PRO A 457 5.49 8.74 -22.50
C PRO A 457 6.38 9.52 -21.54
N LEU A 458 7.50 8.94 -21.12
CA LEU A 458 8.48 9.56 -20.21
C LEU A 458 9.71 10.10 -20.96
N GLY A 459 9.97 9.56 -22.15
CA GLY A 459 11.17 9.84 -22.91
C GLY A 459 12.39 9.03 -22.47
N ALA A 460 13.59 9.55 -22.73
CA ALA A 460 14.85 8.87 -22.40
C ALA A 460 15.14 8.88 -20.89
N LEU A 461 15.66 7.77 -20.39
CA LEU A 461 16.12 7.60 -19.02
C LEU A 461 17.59 8.05 -18.90
N ASP A 462 17.81 9.32 -18.60
CA ASP A 462 19.18 9.87 -18.46
C ASP A 462 19.81 9.60 -17.09
N GLY A 463 18.98 9.33 -16.09
CA GLY A 463 19.39 9.06 -14.72
C GLY A 463 18.25 8.47 -13.91
N ASN A 464 18.39 8.44 -12.59
CA ASN A 464 17.31 7.97 -11.72
C ASN A 464 16.09 8.88 -11.87
N LEU A 465 14.92 8.28 -12.04
CA LEU A 465 13.64 8.95 -12.26
C LEU A 465 12.66 8.58 -11.15
N LEU A 466 12.17 9.60 -10.43
CA LEU A 466 11.03 9.49 -9.52
C LEU A 466 9.81 10.10 -10.21
N ILE A 467 8.77 9.32 -10.32
CA ILE A 467 7.48 9.71 -10.90
C ILE A 467 6.50 9.82 -9.74
N GLU A 468 6.00 11.02 -9.49
CA GLU A 468 4.92 11.27 -8.55
C GLU A 468 3.67 11.58 -9.34
N LEU A 469 2.58 10.85 -9.10
CA LEU A 469 1.33 11.07 -9.81
C LEU A 469 0.11 11.04 -8.89
N ARG A 470 -0.92 11.74 -9.31
CA ARG A 470 -2.26 11.71 -8.75
C ARG A 470 -3.29 11.64 -9.88
N LEU A 471 -4.34 10.91 -9.64
CA LEU A 471 -5.37 10.61 -10.61
C LEU A 471 -6.66 11.33 -10.24
N TRP A 472 -7.42 11.73 -11.25
CA TRP A 472 -8.76 12.27 -11.11
C TRP A 472 -9.73 11.39 -11.88
N ASP A 473 -10.77 10.92 -11.21
CA ASP A 473 -11.81 10.13 -11.86
C ASP A 473 -12.85 10.99 -12.56
N THR A 474 -13.80 10.34 -13.23
CA THR A 474 -14.88 10.99 -13.97
C THR A 474 -15.88 11.72 -13.09
N ASP A 475 -15.89 11.45 -11.79
CA ASP A 475 -16.73 12.11 -10.79
C ASP A 475 -16.04 13.33 -10.15
N GLY A 476 -14.79 13.62 -10.55
CA GLY A 476 -13.97 14.71 -10.03
C GLY A 476 -13.31 14.39 -8.70
N ILE A 477 -13.15 13.11 -8.37
CA ILE A 477 -12.49 12.66 -7.15
C ILE A 477 -11.00 12.45 -7.43
N CYS A 478 -10.17 13.03 -6.56
CA CYS A 478 -8.72 12.84 -6.59
C CYS A 478 -8.31 11.57 -5.84
N SER A 479 -7.18 10.97 -6.25
CA SER A 479 -6.54 9.89 -5.48
C SER A 479 -6.30 10.30 -4.03
N SER A 480 -6.41 9.36 -3.09
CA SER A 480 -6.26 9.66 -1.65
C SER A 480 -4.85 10.09 -1.26
N ARG A 481 -3.86 9.70 -2.05
CA ARG A 481 -2.43 10.02 -1.86
C ARG A 481 -1.71 10.09 -3.20
N VAL A 482 -0.59 10.78 -3.22
CA VAL A 482 0.33 10.76 -4.36
C VAL A 482 0.94 9.36 -4.46
N GLN A 483 0.88 8.75 -5.64
CA GLN A 483 1.53 7.49 -5.93
C GLN A 483 2.93 7.76 -6.48
N GLN A 484 3.91 7.00 -5.99
CA GLN A 484 5.32 7.20 -6.32
C GLN A 484 5.88 5.95 -6.99
N PHE A 485 6.55 6.15 -8.11
CA PHE A 485 7.24 5.10 -8.83
C PHE A 485 8.67 5.53 -9.08
N VAL A 486 9.62 4.66 -8.76
CA VAL A 486 11.06 4.92 -8.92
C VAL A 486 11.63 3.97 -9.96
N ILE A 487 12.30 4.53 -10.94
CA ILE A 487 13.06 3.79 -11.94
C ILE A 487 14.50 4.28 -11.87
N SER A 488 15.44 3.38 -11.61
CA SER A 488 16.87 3.72 -11.55
C SER A 488 17.54 3.45 -12.87
N ALA A 489 18.39 4.38 -13.31
CA ALA A 489 19.24 4.16 -14.46
C ALA A 489 20.47 3.32 -14.07
N ILE A 490 20.79 2.33 -14.87
CA ILE A 490 22.08 1.65 -14.86
C ILE A 490 22.96 2.45 -15.81
N THR A 491 23.94 3.17 -15.26
CA THR A 491 24.96 3.84 -16.08
C THR A 491 25.95 2.82 -16.58
N ASP A 492 26.24 2.89 -17.86
CA ASP A 492 27.27 2.11 -18.50
C ASP A 492 28.64 2.43 -17.87
N GLN A 493 29.46 1.41 -17.69
CA GLN A 493 30.80 1.54 -17.14
C GLN A 493 31.82 1.43 -18.29
N PRO A 494 32.92 2.21 -18.25
CA PRO A 494 33.96 2.06 -19.24
C PRO A 494 34.57 0.65 -19.18
N PRO A 495 35.03 0.10 -20.34
CA PRO A 495 35.66 -1.19 -20.38
C PRO A 495 36.77 -1.33 -19.33
N GLN A 496 36.77 -2.39 -18.56
CA GLN A 496 37.84 -2.73 -17.63
C GLN A 496 38.93 -3.46 -18.41
N VAL A 497 40.13 -2.84 -18.40
CA VAL A 497 41.26 -3.35 -19.17
C VAL A 497 42.36 -3.71 -18.21
N ASP A 498 42.75 -5.00 -18.24
CA ASP A 498 43.90 -5.50 -17.54
C ASP A 498 45.02 -5.75 -18.58
N LEU A 499 46.22 -5.23 -18.30
CA LEU A 499 47.41 -5.40 -19.15
C LEU A 499 48.51 -6.14 -18.38
N THR A 500 49.04 -7.18 -18.97
CA THR A 500 50.22 -7.89 -18.50
C THR A 500 51.21 -8.12 -19.64
N LEU A 501 52.49 -7.92 -19.37
CA LEU A 501 53.57 -8.26 -20.29
C LEU A 501 54.12 -9.66 -19.85
N GLN A 502 54.12 -10.60 -20.74
CA GLN A 502 54.63 -11.93 -20.44
C GLN A 502 56.14 -11.97 -20.73
N GLY A 503 56.93 -12.35 -19.71
CA GLY A 503 58.36 -12.50 -19.85
C GLY A 503 59.07 -11.18 -20.27
N ILE A 504 58.61 -10.06 -19.69
CA ILE A 504 59.24 -8.75 -19.80
C ILE A 504 59.29 -8.13 -18.40
N GLY A 505 60.45 -7.65 -18.01
CA GLY A 505 60.65 -6.90 -16.77
C GLY A 505 60.45 -5.39 -16.95
N THR A 506 61.15 -4.62 -16.18
CA THR A 506 61.10 -3.14 -16.28
C THR A 506 62.05 -2.53 -17.30
N SER A 507 62.95 -3.33 -17.83
CA SER A 507 63.98 -2.92 -18.80
C SER A 507 63.92 -3.80 -20.04
N ILE A 508 64.09 -3.20 -21.19
CA ILE A 508 64.00 -3.85 -22.50
C ILE A 508 65.17 -3.42 -23.41
N THR A 509 65.42 -4.20 -24.44
CA THR A 509 66.40 -3.82 -25.52
C THR A 509 65.70 -3.10 -26.66
N GLU A 510 66.45 -2.41 -27.51
CA GLU A 510 65.95 -1.74 -28.71
C GLU A 510 65.25 -2.69 -29.69
N ASN A 511 65.60 -3.98 -29.62
CA ASN A 511 65.04 -5.05 -30.50
C ASN A 511 64.06 -5.98 -29.82
N ALA A 512 63.53 -5.58 -28.68
CA ALA A 512 62.65 -6.42 -27.89
C ALA A 512 61.34 -6.72 -28.64
N MET A 513 60.83 -7.91 -28.38
CA MET A 513 59.47 -8.33 -28.74
C MET A 513 58.64 -8.34 -27.44
N LEU A 514 57.58 -7.55 -27.40
CA LEU A 514 56.76 -7.36 -26.22
C LEU A 514 55.47 -8.18 -26.37
N PRO A 515 55.37 -9.37 -25.75
CA PRO A 515 54.14 -10.16 -25.75
C PRO A 515 53.15 -9.53 -24.77
N ILE A 516 52.17 -8.83 -25.33
CA ILE A 516 51.08 -8.16 -24.60
C ILE A 516 49.94 -9.16 -24.45
N THR A 517 49.54 -9.38 -23.20
CA THR A 517 48.34 -10.17 -22.88
C THR A 517 47.45 -9.32 -22.04
N GLY A 518 46.19 -9.22 -22.39
CA GLY A 518 45.21 -8.44 -21.67
C GLY A 518 43.94 -9.22 -21.50
N LYS A 519 43.14 -8.76 -20.55
CA LYS A 519 41.76 -9.16 -20.41
C LYS A 519 40.91 -7.92 -20.39
N ILE A 520 40.03 -7.84 -21.38
CA ILE A 520 39.09 -6.69 -21.50
C ILE A 520 37.73 -7.24 -21.14
N LYS A 521 37.08 -6.58 -20.18
CA LYS A 521 35.70 -6.89 -19.74
C LYS A 521 34.87 -5.66 -19.85
N ASP A 522 33.68 -5.82 -20.39
CA ASP A 522 32.68 -4.80 -20.49
C ASP A 522 31.31 -5.38 -20.12
N ASP A 523 30.38 -4.54 -19.69
CA ASP A 523 29.03 -4.97 -19.32
C ASP A 523 28.13 -5.13 -20.55
N TYR A 524 28.43 -4.42 -21.68
CA TYR A 524 27.59 -4.44 -22.88
C TYR A 524 28.31 -4.72 -24.20
N ASP A 525 29.59 -4.99 -24.20
CA ASP A 525 30.44 -5.35 -25.33
C ASP A 525 31.42 -4.23 -25.75
N VAL A 526 32.51 -4.64 -26.34
CA VAL A 526 33.63 -3.76 -26.72
C VAL A 526 33.58 -3.46 -28.21
N LYS A 527 33.59 -2.19 -28.58
CA LYS A 527 33.63 -1.75 -29.98
C LYS A 527 34.99 -1.95 -30.64
N GLY A 528 36.04 -1.71 -29.87
CA GLY A 528 37.40 -1.85 -30.34
C GLY A 528 38.44 -1.65 -29.25
N ALA A 529 39.61 -2.21 -29.45
CA ALA A 529 40.73 -2.06 -28.55
C ALA A 529 42.03 -1.76 -29.32
N TRP A 530 42.98 -1.11 -28.66
CA TRP A 530 44.27 -0.76 -29.23
C TRP A 530 45.32 -0.64 -28.14
N VAL A 531 46.57 -0.85 -28.55
CA VAL A 531 47.75 -0.56 -27.72
C VAL A 531 48.19 0.88 -27.96
N GLU A 532 48.27 1.65 -26.93
CA GLU A 532 48.81 3.01 -26.93
C GLU A 532 50.30 2.94 -26.53
N THR A 533 51.17 3.35 -27.44
CA THR A 533 52.61 3.34 -27.25
C THR A 533 53.14 4.79 -27.27
N VAL A 534 53.83 5.18 -26.21
CA VAL A 534 54.46 6.52 -26.08
C VAL A 534 55.93 6.34 -25.79
N LEU A 535 56.82 6.96 -26.62
CA LEU A 535 58.22 6.95 -26.42
C LEU A 535 58.68 8.36 -26.01
N ASP A 536 59.09 8.55 -24.74
CA ASP A 536 59.42 9.84 -24.16
C ASP A 536 58.35 10.92 -24.45
N THR A 537 58.67 11.92 -25.27
CA THR A 537 57.79 13.02 -25.67
C THR A 537 57.19 12.85 -27.08
N ASN A 538 57.38 11.72 -27.71
CA ASN A 538 56.86 11.51 -29.06
C ASN A 538 55.30 11.37 -29.05
N PRO A 539 54.68 11.61 -30.24
CA PRO A 539 53.24 11.47 -30.34
C PRO A 539 52.80 10.02 -30.08
N LEU A 540 51.62 9.88 -29.50
CA LEU A 540 50.97 8.62 -29.19
C LEU A 540 50.78 7.77 -30.49
N LEU A 541 51.34 6.56 -30.50
CA LEU A 541 51.08 5.58 -31.55
C LEU A 541 49.99 4.61 -31.09
N LYS A 542 48.95 4.40 -31.89
CA LYS A 542 47.88 3.45 -31.65
C LYS A 542 48.02 2.24 -32.56
N THR A 543 48.11 1.06 -31.99
CA THR A 543 48.15 -0.20 -32.74
C THR A 543 46.88 -0.99 -32.44
N PRO A 544 46.07 -1.37 -33.45
CA PRO A 544 44.84 -2.13 -33.23
C PRO A 544 45.13 -3.46 -32.50
N LEU A 545 44.22 -3.82 -31.59
CA LEU A 545 44.30 -5.03 -30.80
C LEU A 545 43.03 -5.88 -31.03
N GLU A 546 43.20 -7.11 -31.46
CA GLU A 546 42.08 -8.04 -31.63
C GLU A 546 41.67 -8.60 -30.29
N VAL A 547 40.38 -8.49 -29.97
CA VAL A 547 39.79 -9.02 -28.75
C VAL A 547 39.03 -10.30 -29.09
N GLN A 548 39.31 -11.37 -28.40
CA GLN A 548 38.60 -12.64 -28.56
C GLN A 548 37.23 -12.59 -27.85
N PRO A 549 36.26 -13.44 -28.23
CA PRO A 549 34.93 -13.43 -27.60
C PRO A 549 34.92 -13.72 -26.08
N ASP A 550 35.99 -14.33 -25.56
CA ASP A 550 36.20 -14.55 -24.13
C ASP A 550 36.80 -13.33 -23.40
N GLY A 551 37.00 -12.24 -24.10
CA GLY A 551 37.61 -11.01 -23.60
C GLY A 551 39.12 -11.06 -23.51
N LYS A 552 39.77 -12.11 -23.94
CA LYS A 552 41.25 -12.15 -24.02
C LYS A 552 41.75 -11.39 -25.24
N ALA A 553 42.79 -10.62 -25.01
CA ALA A 553 43.46 -9.90 -26.05
C ALA A 553 44.95 -10.24 -25.99
N THR A 554 45.50 -10.67 -27.12
CA THR A 554 46.91 -10.99 -27.24
C THR A 554 47.52 -10.27 -28.43
N HIS A 555 48.65 -9.63 -28.24
CA HIS A 555 49.36 -8.93 -29.29
C HIS A 555 50.85 -9.06 -29.07
N GLN A 556 51.62 -9.11 -30.16
CA GLN A 556 53.08 -9.09 -30.12
C GLN A 556 53.58 -7.80 -30.73
N LEU A 557 54.04 -6.90 -29.91
CA LEU A 557 54.63 -5.64 -30.34
C LEU A 557 56.11 -5.86 -30.54
N ASP A 558 56.57 -5.91 -31.79
CA ASP A 558 57.98 -6.15 -32.17
C ASP A 558 58.69 -4.80 -32.44
N LEU A 559 59.50 -4.34 -31.49
CA LEU A 559 60.23 -3.06 -31.61
C LEU A 559 61.22 -3.05 -32.77
N LYS A 560 61.78 -4.21 -33.16
CA LYS A 560 62.66 -4.30 -34.32
C LYS A 560 61.88 -4.06 -35.61
N VAL A 561 60.73 -4.68 -35.79
CA VAL A 561 59.86 -4.48 -36.99
C VAL A 561 59.36 -3.03 -37.05
N MET A 562 58.97 -2.44 -35.91
CA MET A 562 58.53 -1.05 -35.84
C MET A 562 59.65 -0.06 -36.19
N ARG A 563 60.87 -0.34 -35.76
CA ARG A 563 62.04 0.44 -36.12
C ARG A 563 62.34 0.36 -37.62
N ASP A 564 62.40 -0.86 -38.14
CA ASP A 564 62.73 -1.13 -39.57
C ASP A 564 61.60 -0.58 -40.48
N GLY A 565 60.35 -0.48 -39.98
CA GLY A 565 59.21 0.17 -40.63
C GLY A 565 59.14 1.70 -40.42
N GLY A 566 60.08 2.31 -39.69
CA GLY A 566 60.11 3.76 -39.42
C GLY A 566 59.00 4.28 -38.50
N GLN A 567 58.24 3.41 -37.84
CA GLN A 567 57.10 3.77 -36.99
C GLN A 567 57.54 4.20 -35.56
N LEU A 568 58.49 3.50 -34.98
CA LEU A 568 58.97 3.76 -33.64
C LEU A 568 60.50 3.36 -33.55
N VAL A 569 61.32 4.27 -33.10
CA VAL A 569 62.77 4.01 -32.88
C VAL A 569 63.06 4.16 -31.37
N ALA A 570 63.08 3.04 -30.68
CA ALA A 570 63.44 3.03 -29.28
C ALA A 570 64.95 3.14 -29.12
N LYS A 571 65.46 4.25 -28.59
CA LYS A 571 66.91 4.49 -28.38
C LYS A 571 67.28 4.11 -26.95
N VAL A 572 68.54 3.67 -26.74
CA VAL A 572 69.02 3.43 -25.37
C VAL A 572 68.93 4.74 -24.53
N GLY A 573 68.42 4.61 -23.34
CA GLY A 573 68.17 5.72 -22.42
C GLY A 573 66.75 6.32 -22.50
N SER A 574 65.93 5.93 -23.53
CA SER A 574 64.50 6.33 -23.61
C SER A 574 63.58 5.50 -22.73
N THR A 575 62.40 6.05 -22.42
CA THR A 575 61.34 5.34 -21.69
C THR A 575 60.14 5.08 -22.61
N LEU A 576 59.79 3.84 -22.74
CA LEU A 576 58.63 3.39 -23.48
C LEU A 576 57.41 3.18 -22.57
N GLY A 577 56.38 3.99 -22.70
CA GLY A 577 55.09 3.83 -22.02
C GLY A 577 54.14 2.99 -22.87
N LEU A 578 53.56 1.95 -22.26
CA LEU A 578 52.59 1.07 -22.90
C LEU A 578 51.28 1.12 -22.12
N THR A 579 50.18 1.29 -22.80
CA THR A 579 48.84 1.22 -22.22
C THR A 579 47.93 0.51 -23.22
N VAL A 580 47.02 -0.30 -22.75
CA VAL A 580 45.92 -0.82 -23.58
C VAL A 580 44.67 -0.01 -23.27
N ALA A 581 44.01 0.41 -24.34
CA ALA A 581 42.74 1.14 -24.28
C ALA A 581 41.67 0.36 -25.05
N ALA A 582 40.46 0.42 -24.54
CA ALA A 582 39.29 -0.17 -25.20
C ALA A 582 38.15 0.85 -25.19
N GLU A 583 37.38 0.89 -26.26
CA GLU A 583 36.19 1.70 -26.45
C GLU A 583 34.98 0.78 -26.52
N ASP A 584 33.90 1.16 -25.87
CA ASP A 584 32.60 0.49 -25.95
C ASP A 584 31.69 1.12 -27.03
N TYR A 585 30.45 0.67 -27.12
CA TYR A 585 29.46 1.18 -28.07
C TYR A 585 28.64 2.34 -27.53
N LEU A 586 28.89 2.84 -26.30
CA LEU A 586 28.10 3.93 -25.72
C LEU A 586 28.10 5.18 -26.59
N ASN A 587 26.90 5.58 -27.03
CA ASN A 587 26.68 6.74 -27.91
C ASN A 587 25.81 7.82 -27.29
N LEU A 588 25.65 7.79 -25.95
CA LEU A 588 24.85 8.78 -25.21
C LEU A 588 25.60 10.11 -24.94
N ARG A 589 26.90 10.14 -25.21
CA ARG A 589 27.80 11.30 -25.00
C ARG A 589 28.57 11.60 -26.29
N ASP A 590 28.98 12.85 -26.45
CA ASP A 590 29.84 13.26 -27.61
C ASP A 590 31.26 12.71 -27.52
N GLU A 591 31.77 12.44 -26.30
CA GLU A 591 33.10 11.88 -26.08
C GLU A 591 33.04 10.36 -26.03
N PRO A 592 34.03 9.67 -26.68
CA PRO A 592 34.11 8.22 -26.64
C PRO A 592 34.32 7.72 -25.21
N HIS A 593 33.63 6.64 -24.86
CA HIS A 593 33.72 5.99 -23.54
C HIS A 593 34.89 5.00 -23.58
N ILE A 594 36.05 5.37 -23.03
CA ILE A 594 37.31 4.63 -23.16
C ILE A 594 37.79 4.19 -21.78
N GLY A 595 37.95 2.88 -21.63
CA GLY A 595 38.66 2.27 -20.53
C GLY A 595 40.14 2.15 -20.85
N ARG A 596 41.03 2.40 -19.91
CA ARG A 596 42.48 2.27 -20.05
C ARG A 596 43.07 1.42 -18.93
N ALA A 597 43.99 0.55 -19.29
CA ALA A 597 44.84 -0.16 -18.33
C ALA A 597 45.86 0.79 -17.68
N SER A 598 46.42 0.38 -16.57
CA SER A 598 47.55 1.11 -15.97
C SER A 598 48.72 1.12 -16.93
N SER A 599 49.34 2.27 -17.12
CA SER A 599 50.51 2.41 -18.00
C SER A 599 51.72 1.69 -17.44
N ILE A 600 52.33 0.85 -18.25
CA ILE A 600 53.59 0.16 -17.94
C ILE A 600 54.74 0.99 -18.56
N GLN A 601 55.69 1.37 -17.71
CA GLN A 601 56.86 2.12 -18.13
C GLN A 601 58.09 1.16 -18.27
N LEU A 602 58.68 1.12 -19.44
CA LEU A 602 59.79 0.27 -19.75
C LEU A 602 61.02 1.11 -20.13
N SER A 603 62.14 0.89 -19.44
CA SER A 603 63.41 1.59 -19.75
C SER A 603 64.18 0.86 -20.86
N VAL A 604 64.53 1.57 -21.92
CA VAL A 604 65.34 1.00 -23.00
C VAL A 604 66.83 1.02 -22.62
N VAL A 605 67.40 -0.18 -22.53
CA VAL A 605 68.81 -0.32 -22.07
C VAL A 605 69.61 -1.10 -23.12
N THR A 606 70.94 -1.07 -22.99
CA THR A 606 71.77 -1.92 -23.86
C THR A 606 71.61 -3.40 -23.52
N PRO A 607 71.87 -4.29 -24.48
CA PRO A 607 71.87 -5.76 -24.24
C PRO A 607 72.76 -6.18 -23.04
N GLU A 608 73.95 -5.54 -22.90
CA GLU A 608 74.90 -5.83 -21.84
C GLU A 608 74.34 -5.39 -20.46
N GLN A 609 73.71 -4.18 -20.38
CA GLN A 609 73.09 -3.68 -19.17
C GLN A 609 71.94 -4.61 -18.73
N LEU A 610 71.07 -5.01 -19.66
CA LEU A 610 69.96 -5.93 -19.33
C LEU A 610 70.50 -7.25 -18.86
N LEU A 611 71.55 -7.77 -19.48
CA LEU A 611 72.17 -9.03 -19.09
C LEU A 611 72.67 -8.98 -17.64
N ILE A 612 73.38 -7.91 -17.26
CA ILE A 612 73.80 -7.71 -15.87
C ILE A 612 72.65 -7.67 -14.88
N LEU A 613 71.51 -7.05 -15.26
CA LEU A 613 70.31 -7.04 -14.42
C LEU A 613 69.70 -8.43 -14.21
N LEU A 614 69.66 -9.24 -15.29
CA LEU A 614 69.11 -10.60 -15.24
C LEU A 614 70.05 -11.55 -14.46
N GLU A 615 71.36 -11.41 -14.64
CA GLU A 615 72.39 -12.18 -13.88
C GLU A 615 72.26 -11.85 -12.37
N ARG A 616 72.02 -10.59 -12.00
CA ARG A 616 71.84 -10.20 -10.60
C ARG A 616 70.57 -10.85 -10.01
N ARG A 617 69.50 -10.96 -10.81
CA ARG A 617 68.26 -11.65 -10.37
C ARG A 617 68.53 -13.16 -10.24
N GLU A 618 69.30 -13.76 -11.15
CA GLU A 618 69.68 -15.17 -11.05
C GLU A 618 70.50 -15.44 -9.78
N LEU A 619 71.47 -14.58 -9.44
CA LEU A 619 72.23 -14.69 -8.19
C LEU A 619 71.35 -14.58 -6.93
N ALA A 620 70.31 -13.73 -6.96
CA ALA A 620 69.34 -13.63 -5.89
C ALA A 620 68.50 -14.91 -5.72
N MET A 621 68.12 -15.56 -6.84
CA MET A 621 67.43 -16.86 -6.84
C MET A 621 68.30 -17.99 -6.31
N ARG A 622 69.58 -17.99 -6.65
CA ARG A 622 70.58 -18.91 -6.10
C ARG A 622 70.66 -18.81 -4.57
N ALA A 623 70.86 -17.56 -4.03
CA ALA A 623 70.89 -17.33 -2.56
C ALA A 623 69.60 -17.82 -1.90
N ARG A 624 68.45 -17.63 -2.56
CA ARG A 624 67.16 -18.12 -2.05
C ARG A 624 67.08 -19.65 -2.04
N LEU A 625 67.53 -20.32 -3.11
CA LEU A 625 67.62 -21.77 -3.17
C LEU A 625 68.51 -22.36 -2.08
N GLU A 626 69.72 -21.76 -1.85
CA GLU A 626 70.61 -22.11 -0.75
C GLU A 626 69.96 -22.01 0.62
N GLN A 627 69.21 -20.94 0.85
CA GLN A 627 68.44 -20.78 2.09
C GLN A 627 67.37 -21.90 2.24
N ILE A 628 66.60 -22.21 1.17
CA ILE A 628 65.60 -23.25 1.17
C ILE A 628 66.25 -24.64 1.50
N ILE A 629 67.39 -24.95 0.93
CA ILE A 629 68.13 -26.18 1.22
C ILE A 629 68.48 -26.21 2.72
N GLY A 630 68.97 -25.09 3.30
CA GLY A 630 69.26 -24.98 4.72
C GLY A 630 68.00 -25.21 5.59
N GLU A 631 66.89 -24.59 5.24
CA GLU A 631 65.60 -24.76 5.93
C GLU A 631 65.05 -26.20 5.86
N LEU A 632 65.16 -26.85 4.70
CA LEU A 632 64.82 -28.28 4.53
C LEU A 632 65.74 -29.17 5.36
N SER A 633 67.04 -28.87 5.44
CA SER A 633 67.99 -29.59 6.27
C SER A 633 67.60 -29.50 7.74
N GLN A 634 67.23 -28.33 8.22
CA GLN A 634 66.72 -28.17 9.59
C GLN A 634 65.41 -28.95 9.80
N MET A 635 64.48 -28.91 8.89
CA MET A 635 63.22 -29.69 8.94
C MET A 635 63.54 -31.19 9.04
N ARG A 636 64.41 -31.73 8.18
CA ARG A 636 64.88 -33.11 8.23
C ARG A 636 65.47 -33.47 9.57
N ASP A 637 66.34 -32.58 10.15
CA ASP A 637 66.96 -32.80 11.46
C ASP A 637 65.90 -32.83 12.62
N VAL A 638 64.81 -32.06 12.47
CA VAL A 638 63.63 -32.14 13.40
C VAL A 638 63.00 -33.53 13.27
N LEU A 639 62.80 -34.07 12.06
CA LEU A 639 62.25 -35.41 11.83
C LEU A 639 63.17 -36.50 12.37
N VAL A 640 64.48 -36.37 12.17
CA VAL A 640 65.54 -37.32 12.74
C VAL A 640 65.49 -37.30 14.26
N ASN A 641 65.33 -36.12 14.88
CA ASN A 641 65.24 -36.02 16.34
C ASN A 641 63.90 -36.61 16.88
N MET A 642 62.83 -36.50 16.12
CA MET A 642 61.56 -37.19 16.39
C MET A 642 61.70 -38.69 16.32
N GLN A 643 62.41 -39.23 15.35
CA GLN A 643 62.69 -40.67 15.17
C GLN A 643 63.57 -41.21 16.30
N LYS A 644 64.64 -40.46 16.72
CA LYS A 644 65.48 -40.85 17.87
C LYS A 644 64.67 -40.85 19.15
N ALA A 645 63.77 -39.88 19.38
CA ALA A 645 62.92 -39.81 20.56
C ALA A 645 61.87 -40.90 20.60
N ALA A 646 61.39 -41.38 19.47
CA ALA A 646 60.46 -42.51 19.34
C ALA A 646 61.17 -43.88 19.66
N LYS A 647 62.41 -44.00 19.27
CA LYS A 647 63.25 -45.24 19.52
C LYS A 647 63.89 -45.30 20.91
N ALA A 648 63.83 -44.19 21.73
CA ALA A 648 64.41 -44.20 23.10
C ALA A 648 63.52 -45.06 24.01
N PRO A 649 64.11 -46.13 24.72
CA PRO A 649 63.33 -46.95 25.58
C PRO A 649 62.71 -46.16 26.70
N ALA A 650 61.45 -46.40 27.02
CA ALA A 650 60.79 -45.86 28.19
C ALA A 650 61.54 -46.34 29.44
N ILE A 651 62.27 -45.53 30.11
CA ILE A 651 62.85 -45.85 31.43
C ILE A 651 61.66 -46.03 32.34
N ALA A 652 61.40 -47.35 32.71
CA ALA A 652 60.41 -47.73 33.67
C ALA A 652 60.81 -47.12 35.03
N PRO A 653 59.84 -46.59 35.79
CA PRO A 653 60.14 -46.14 37.15
C PRO A 653 60.60 -47.34 37.98
N ALA A 654 61.85 -47.26 38.49
CA ALA A 654 62.44 -48.29 39.41
C ALA A 654 61.50 -48.41 40.62
N ALA A 655 60.97 -49.65 40.85
CA ALA A 655 60.31 -50.06 42.07
C ALA A 655 61.26 -49.91 43.25
N SER A 656 60.84 -49.10 44.18
CA SER A 656 61.53 -48.98 45.49
C SER A 656 61.24 -50.20 46.33
N ASP A 657 62.21 -51.13 46.50
CA ASP A 657 62.20 -52.10 47.57
C ASP A 657 62.94 -51.49 48.78
N ASN A 658 62.22 -51.50 49.90
CA ASN A 658 62.69 -51.14 51.22
C ASN A 658 63.71 -52.13 51.70
N GLN A 659 64.88 -51.66 52.22
CA GLN A 659 65.41 -52.16 53.54
C GLN A 659 66.45 -51.18 54.07
N THR A 660 66.16 -50.77 55.32
CA THR A 660 66.93 -50.26 56.48
C THR A 660 68.41 -50.54 56.41
N ASP A 661 69.26 -49.57 56.69
CA ASP A 661 69.89 -49.20 57.96
C ASP A 661 70.99 -48.13 57.88
N SER A 662 70.90 -47.24 58.79
CA SER A 662 71.88 -46.49 59.61
C SER A 662 72.97 -45.65 58.95
N ALA A 663 72.88 -44.44 59.40
CA ALA A 663 73.86 -43.48 59.90
C ALA A 663 74.69 -42.57 58.95
N SER A 664 74.43 -41.30 59.25
CA SER A 664 75.40 -40.26 59.44
C SER A 664 75.89 -39.42 58.21
N GLU A 665 75.56 -38.17 58.35
CA GLU A 665 76.17 -36.94 57.91
C GLU A 665 75.49 -36.14 56.79
N LYS A 666 74.93 -35.01 57.27
CA LYS A 666 74.57 -33.84 56.47
C LYS A 666 75.79 -33.28 55.76
N PRO A 667 75.63 -32.69 54.51
CA PRO A 667 75.10 -31.34 54.50
C PRO A 667 74.28 -30.97 53.26
N ALA A 668 73.50 -29.90 53.48
CA ALA A 668 73.07 -28.81 52.59
C ALA A 668 72.09 -29.09 51.47
N ASP A 669 70.90 -28.72 51.77
CA ASP A 669 69.97 -27.85 51.07
C ASP A 669 70.07 -27.82 49.52
N LYS A 670 69.30 -28.64 48.87
CA LYS A 670 68.67 -28.35 47.52
C LYS A 670 67.17 -28.38 47.68
N SER A 671 66.55 -27.29 47.35
CA SER A 671 65.12 -27.04 47.49
C SER A 671 64.30 -28.10 46.78
N ALA A 672 63.19 -28.50 47.37
CA ALA A 672 62.19 -29.48 46.86
C ALA A 672 61.63 -29.03 45.51
N ASP A 673 61.82 -27.80 45.12
CA ASP A 673 61.35 -27.21 43.83
C ASP A 673 62.20 -27.63 42.60
N GLU A 674 63.49 -27.96 42.83
CA GLU A 674 64.41 -28.43 41.73
C GLU A 674 64.15 -29.88 41.35
N ILE A 675 63.78 -30.73 42.32
CA ILE A 675 63.46 -32.18 42.09
C ILE A 675 62.11 -32.39 41.45
N THR A 676 61.15 -31.48 41.74
CA THR A 676 59.86 -31.52 41.02
C THR A 676 59.97 -30.99 39.59
N ALA A 677 60.86 -30.03 39.34
CA ALA A 677 61.09 -29.51 37.99
C ALA A 677 61.75 -30.57 37.05
N GLU A 678 62.74 -31.35 37.58
CA GLU A 678 63.39 -32.45 36.76
C GLU A 678 62.46 -33.67 36.55
N ALA A 679 61.49 -33.95 37.44
CA ALA A 679 60.52 -35.01 37.28
C ALA A 679 59.37 -34.64 36.32
N GLU A 680 58.98 -33.35 36.29
CA GLU A 680 58.05 -32.84 35.31
C GLU A 680 58.67 -32.70 33.91
N GLU A 681 59.98 -32.57 33.80
CA GLU A 681 60.68 -32.42 32.53
C GLU A 681 60.74 -33.72 31.73
N ASN A 682 60.47 -34.87 32.29
CA ASN A 682 60.46 -36.17 31.62
C ASN A 682 59.13 -36.90 31.58
N SER A 683 58.06 -36.17 31.83
CA SER A 683 56.69 -36.75 31.77
C SER A 683 56.29 -37.19 30.36
N PRO A 684 55.59 -38.35 30.22
CA PRO A 684 55.14 -38.84 28.89
C PRO A 684 54.28 -37.81 28.11
N ALA A 685 53.42 -37.07 28.84
CA ALA A 685 52.58 -36.04 28.26
C ALA A 685 53.37 -34.86 27.65
N ARG A 686 54.53 -34.49 28.26
CA ARG A 686 55.41 -33.45 27.73
C ARG A 686 56.13 -33.94 26.48
N ARG A 687 56.52 -35.20 26.44
CA ARG A 687 57.14 -35.81 25.22
C ARG A 687 56.14 -35.83 24.04
N GLU A 688 54.91 -36.23 24.26
CA GLU A 688 53.85 -36.21 23.25
C GLU A 688 53.59 -34.77 22.74
N ARG A 689 53.47 -33.81 23.65
CA ARG A 689 53.32 -32.39 23.29
C ARG A 689 54.49 -31.86 22.49
N MET A 690 55.72 -32.23 22.85
CA MET A 690 56.90 -31.81 22.09
C MET A 690 56.97 -32.46 20.72
N GLN A 691 56.59 -33.72 20.56
CA GLN A 691 56.49 -34.39 19.27
C GLN A 691 55.42 -33.75 18.37
N MET A 692 54.26 -33.41 18.96
CA MET A 692 53.22 -32.69 18.24
C MET A 692 53.71 -31.31 17.74
N LEU A 693 54.32 -30.52 18.59
CA LEU A 693 54.89 -29.22 18.22
C LEU A 693 55.95 -29.35 17.11
N ARG A 694 56.82 -30.36 17.21
CA ARG A 694 57.86 -30.61 16.20
C ARG A 694 57.27 -31.08 14.85
N SER A 695 56.20 -31.87 14.88
CA SER A 695 55.50 -32.31 13.64
C SER A 695 54.80 -31.14 12.97
N GLN A 696 54.15 -30.25 13.76
CA GLN A 696 53.54 -29.01 13.23
C GLN A 696 54.58 -28.03 12.66
N GLN A 697 55.74 -27.93 13.34
CA GLN A 697 56.86 -27.14 12.84
C GLN A 697 57.40 -27.67 11.51
N ALA A 698 57.58 -29.02 11.42
CA ALA A 698 58.03 -29.65 10.18
C ALA A 698 57.06 -29.46 9.00
N GLU A 699 55.72 -29.60 9.24
CA GLU A 699 54.71 -29.35 8.24
C GLU A 699 54.69 -27.90 7.79
N SER A 700 54.69 -26.93 8.75
CA SER A 700 54.71 -25.49 8.44
C SER A 700 55.97 -25.11 7.60
N GLN A 701 57.14 -25.60 7.99
CA GLN A 701 58.37 -25.34 7.29
C GLN A 701 58.34 -25.95 5.87
N MET A 702 57.85 -27.17 5.73
CA MET A 702 57.70 -27.84 4.43
C MET A 702 56.78 -27.02 3.51
N THR A 703 55.63 -26.59 3.98
CA THR A 703 54.66 -25.80 3.19
C THR A 703 55.25 -24.44 2.78
N LYS A 704 55.97 -23.77 3.69
CA LYS A 704 56.70 -22.53 3.38
C LYS A 704 57.74 -22.79 2.28
N SER A 705 58.59 -23.80 2.44
CA SER A 705 59.66 -24.13 1.48
C SER A 705 59.11 -24.49 0.10
N GLU A 706 57.98 -25.17 -0.01
CA GLU A 706 57.28 -25.43 -1.28
C GLU A 706 56.89 -24.14 -2.01
N GLY A 707 56.23 -23.21 -1.28
CA GLY A 707 55.82 -21.93 -1.85
C GLY A 707 56.98 -21.10 -2.36
N GLU A 708 58.10 -21.11 -1.62
CA GLU A 708 59.32 -20.44 -1.98
C GLU A 708 60.01 -21.06 -3.19
N LEU A 709 60.10 -22.40 -3.23
CA LEU A 709 60.69 -23.12 -4.35
C LEU A 709 59.88 -22.94 -5.65
N ARG A 710 58.55 -22.90 -5.56
CA ARG A 710 57.70 -22.52 -6.70
C ARG A 710 57.90 -21.05 -7.11
N GLY A 711 58.24 -20.17 -6.18
CA GLY A 711 58.66 -18.78 -6.44
C GLY A 711 59.96 -18.73 -7.25
N VAL A 712 60.97 -19.52 -6.86
CA VAL A 712 62.25 -19.62 -7.57
C VAL A 712 62.03 -20.14 -9.02
N GLU A 713 61.21 -21.18 -9.20
CA GLU A 713 60.89 -21.73 -10.54
C GLU A 713 60.26 -20.68 -11.44
N ARG A 714 59.24 -19.94 -10.93
CA ARG A 714 58.57 -18.87 -11.70
C ARG A 714 59.54 -17.77 -12.12
N GLU A 715 60.42 -17.36 -11.22
CA GLU A 715 61.39 -16.31 -11.49
C GLU A 715 62.42 -16.73 -12.53
N ILE A 716 62.95 -17.96 -12.47
CA ILE A 716 63.84 -18.53 -13.48
C ILE A 716 63.15 -18.63 -14.84
N THR A 717 61.86 -19.02 -14.84
CA THR A 717 61.07 -19.05 -16.06
C THR A 717 60.93 -17.65 -16.64
N GLN A 718 60.68 -16.62 -15.82
CA GLN A 718 60.58 -15.27 -16.25
C GLN A 718 61.92 -14.74 -16.81
N ILE A 719 63.04 -14.99 -16.14
CA ILE A 719 64.37 -14.60 -16.63
C ILE A 719 64.63 -15.24 -18.01
N ASN A 720 64.33 -16.51 -18.21
CA ASN A 720 64.49 -17.16 -19.49
C ASN A 720 63.61 -16.55 -20.59
N GLN A 721 62.36 -16.22 -20.28
CA GLN A 721 61.45 -15.53 -21.21
C GLN A 721 61.94 -14.10 -21.53
N GLU A 722 62.44 -13.36 -20.52
CA GLU A 722 63.01 -12.01 -20.74
C GLU A 722 64.22 -12.03 -21.66
N LEU A 723 65.08 -13.02 -21.54
CA LEU A 723 66.23 -13.25 -22.46
C LEU A 723 65.74 -13.43 -23.90
N ILE A 724 64.76 -14.33 -24.11
CA ILE A 724 64.24 -14.65 -25.44
C ILE A 724 63.52 -13.40 -26.03
N ASN A 725 62.64 -12.79 -25.25
CA ASN A 725 61.84 -11.63 -25.70
C ASN A 725 62.70 -10.40 -26.02
N ASN A 726 63.80 -10.21 -25.33
CA ASN A 726 64.77 -9.13 -25.61
C ASN A 726 65.81 -9.48 -26.68
N ARG A 727 65.75 -10.71 -27.24
CA ARG A 727 66.68 -11.19 -28.26
C ARG A 727 68.18 -11.12 -27.85
N ILE A 728 68.42 -11.42 -26.59
CA ILE A 728 69.76 -11.49 -25.96
C ILE A 728 70.09 -12.89 -25.48
N ASP A 729 69.25 -13.86 -25.84
CA ASP A 729 69.44 -15.28 -25.51
C ASP A 729 70.60 -15.85 -26.33
N SER A 730 71.43 -16.68 -25.66
CA SER A 730 72.39 -17.62 -26.36
C SER A 730 71.90 -19.03 -26.17
N VAL A 731 72.23 -19.92 -27.10
CA VAL A 731 71.84 -21.35 -27.06
C VAL A 731 72.33 -21.97 -25.77
N ASP A 732 73.56 -21.70 -25.36
CA ASP A 732 74.17 -22.25 -24.14
C ASP A 732 73.48 -21.80 -22.89
N ARG A 733 73.07 -20.50 -22.76
CA ARG A 733 72.37 -19.89 -21.62
C ARG A 733 71.00 -20.46 -21.52
N ARG A 734 70.30 -20.50 -22.61
CA ARG A 734 68.94 -21.05 -22.67
C ARG A 734 68.93 -22.56 -22.30
N THR A 735 69.79 -23.38 -22.87
CA THR A 735 69.91 -24.83 -22.53
C THR A 735 70.18 -25.01 -21.05
N ARG A 736 71.04 -24.18 -20.45
CA ARG A 736 71.32 -24.23 -19.04
C ARG A 736 70.11 -23.90 -18.18
N LEU A 737 69.51 -22.72 -18.38
CA LEU A 737 68.36 -22.30 -17.56
C LEU A 737 67.20 -23.27 -17.71
N GLU A 738 66.92 -23.79 -18.88
CA GLU A 738 65.79 -24.70 -19.12
C GLU A 738 66.13 -26.15 -18.70
N ASP A 739 67.25 -26.75 -19.22
CA ASP A 739 67.49 -28.17 -19.08
C ASP A 739 68.20 -28.56 -17.79
N LYS A 740 69.06 -27.62 -17.24
CA LYS A 740 69.82 -27.92 -16.05
C LYS A 740 69.27 -27.33 -14.76
N ILE A 741 68.43 -26.27 -14.85
CA ILE A 741 67.91 -25.67 -13.68
C ILE A 741 66.42 -25.88 -13.61
N ARG A 742 65.62 -25.35 -14.56
CA ARG A 742 64.16 -25.32 -14.51
C ARG A 742 63.56 -26.74 -14.56
N LYS A 743 63.90 -27.58 -15.53
CA LYS A 743 63.33 -28.91 -15.65
C LYS A 743 63.63 -29.79 -14.43
N PRO A 744 64.84 -29.87 -13.90
CA PRO A 744 65.11 -30.61 -12.65
C PRO A 744 64.35 -30.07 -11.46
N LEU A 745 64.19 -28.72 -11.34
CA LEU A 745 63.44 -28.11 -10.30
C LEU A 745 61.94 -28.48 -10.36
N LEU A 746 61.36 -28.56 -11.56
CA LEU A 746 59.99 -29.05 -11.77
C LEU A 746 59.84 -30.54 -11.42
N VAL A 747 60.82 -31.37 -11.72
CA VAL A 747 60.81 -32.78 -11.32
C VAL A 747 60.77 -32.91 -9.80
N VAL A 748 61.58 -32.12 -9.08
CA VAL A 748 61.56 -32.11 -7.63
C VAL A 748 60.19 -31.67 -7.11
N LEU A 749 59.60 -30.58 -7.66
CA LEU A 749 58.28 -30.01 -7.21
C LEU A 749 57.11 -30.95 -7.51
N ASP A 750 57.06 -31.54 -8.71
CA ASP A 750 55.90 -32.26 -9.17
C ASP A 750 55.95 -33.77 -8.85
N GLN A 751 57.18 -34.40 -8.79
CA GLN A 751 57.30 -35.83 -8.58
C GLN A 751 57.83 -36.18 -7.18
N SER A 752 58.78 -35.43 -6.62
CA SER A 752 59.41 -35.81 -5.35
C SER A 752 58.78 -35.13 -4.14
N TRP A 753 58.27 -33.88 -4.28
CA TRP A 753 57.70 -33.08 -3.19
C TRP A 753 56.39 -33.64 -2.66
N GLY A 754 55.44 -34.02 -3.52
CA GLY A 754 54.11 -34.49 -3.12
C GLY A 754 54.14 -35.70 -2.19
N PRO A 755 54.93 -36.76 -2.54
CA PRO A 755 55.09 -37.93 -1.65
C PRO A 755 55.71 -37.61 -0.30
N MET A 756 56.73 -36.70 -0.21
CA MET A 756 57.32 -36.28 1.05
C MET A 756 56.30 -35.47 1.88
N ALA A 757 55.59 -34.54 1.24
CA ALA A 757 54.57 -33.72 1.86
C ALA A 757 53.41 -34.53 2.44
N SER A 758 53.04 -35.63 1.75
CA SER A 758 52.04 -36.58 2.25
C SER A 758 52.46 -37.26 3.55
N ASP A 759 53.75 -37.77 3.54
CA ASP A 759 54.27 -38.44 4.71
C ASP A 759 54.37 -37.50 5.94
N VAL A 760 54.87 -36.27 5.76
CA VAL A 760 54.97 -35.27 6.83
C VAL A 760 53.62 -34.87 7.39
N ARG A 761 52.57 -34.64 6.52
CA ARG A 761 51.21 -34.39 6.96
C ARG A 761 50.57 -35.60 7.68
N GLU A 762 50.90 -36.80 7.29
CA GLU A 762 50.39 -38.00 7.96
C GLU A 762 51.06 -38.20 9.31
N ILE A 763 52.35 -37.87 9.43
CA ILE A 763 53.08 -37.79 10.71
C ILE A 763 52.42 -36.75 11.63
N GLU A 764 52.14 -35.55 11.16
CA GLU A 764 51.47 -34.50 11.96
C GLU A 764 50.08 -34.97 12.41
N LYS A 765 49.26 -35.54 11.55
CA LYS A 765 47.96 -36.10 11.89
C LYS A 765 48.02 -37.23 12.90
N SER A 766 49.08 -38.06 12.92
CA SER A 766 49.29 -39.17 13.87
C SER A 766 49.58 -38.64 15.27
N PHE A 767 50.33 -37.56 15.40
CA PHE A 767 50.62 -36.91 16.66
C PHE A 767 49.53 -35.94 17.13
N SER A 768 48.70 -35.39 16.23
CA SER A 768 47.58 -34.48 16.58
C SER A 768 46.34 -35.23 17.06
N LYS A 769 46.11 -36.48 16.60
CA LYS A 769 45.01 -37.33 17.08
C LYS A 769 45.51 -38.18 18.27
N SER A 770 45.06 -37.91 19.45
CA SER A 770 45.33 -38.62 20.71
C SER A 770 44.88 -40.11 20.76
N ILE A 771 45.02 -40.84 19.69
CA ILE A 771 44.72 -42.29 19.60
C ILE A 771 46.02 -43.02 19.31
N LYS A 772 46.42 -43.86 20.29
CA LYS A 772 47.53 -44.79 20.24
C LYS A 772 47.69 -45.48 18.86
N THR A 773 48.48 -44.90 17.96
CA THR A 773 48.95 -45.56 16.75
C THR A 773 50.41 -45.30 16.59
N ASP A 774 51.21 -45.67 17.61
CA ASP A 774 52.69 -45.57 17.61
C ASP A 774 53.35 -46.33 16.43
N SER A 775 52.71 -47.34 15.88
CA SER A 775 53.25 -48.15 14.82
C SER A 775 53.35 -47.47 13.47
N LYS A 776 52.44 -46.53 13.12
CA LYS A 776 52.39 -45.87 11.81
C LYS A 776 53.39 -44.73 11.67
N ALA A 777 53.60 -43.99 12.75
CA ALA A 777 54.60 -42.90 12.80
C ALA A 777 56.02 -43.45 12.71
N ASP A 778 56.32 -44.62 13.30
CA ASP A 778 57.60 -45.29 13.26
C ASP A 778 58.00 -45.78 11.85
N GLU A 779 57.01 -46.05 11.00
CA GLU A 779 57.20 -46.47 9.60
C GLU A 779 57.30 -45.25 8.65
N LEU A 780 56.55 -44.17 8.91
CA LEU A 780 56.55 -42.97 8.07
C LEU A 780 57.75 -42.04 8.30
N LEU A 781 58.31 -41.96 9.53
CA LEU A 781 59.44 -41.09 9.83
C LEU A 781 60.71 -41.43 9.01
N PRO A 782 61.13 -42.71 8.87
CA PRO A 782 62.28 -43.05 8.05
C PRO A 782 62.02 -42.66 6.58
N ASN A 783 60.81 -42.93 6.05
CA ASN A 783 60.49 -42.67 4.66
C ASN A 783 60.49 -41.14 4.39
N ALA A 784 59.96 -40.33 5.29
CA ALA A 784 59.97 -38.86 5.16
C ALA A 784 61.37 -38.27 5.25
N ILE A 785 62.26 -38.85 6.10
CA ILE A 785 63.65 -38.47 6.22
C ILE A 785 64.42 -38.83 4.90
N ASP A 786 64.23 -40.03 4.34
CA ASP A 786 64.89 -40.46 3.13
C ASP A 786 64.45 -39.65 1.92
N LYS A 787 63.10 -39.33 1.79
CA LYS A 787 62.60 -38.47 0.75
C LYS A 787 63.12 -37.03 0.91
N SER A 788 63.21 -36.52 2.13
CA SER A 788 63.81 -35.22 2.40
C SER A 788 65.27 -35.15 1.95
N ASN A 789 66.05 -36.20 2.24
CA ASN A 789 67.44 -36.30 1.82
C ASN A 789 67.54 -36.28 0.30
N GLN A 790 66.68 -37.06 -0.40
CA GLN A 790 66.71 -37.12 -1.89
C GLN A 790 66.42 -35.73 -2.47
N ILE A 791 65.44 -35.02 -1.91
CA ILE A 791 65.12 -33.64 -2.35
C ILE A 791 66.30 -32.70 -2.08
N ILE A 792 66.87 -32.73 -0.89
CA ILE A 792 68.06 -31.93 -0.53
C ILE A 792 69.24 -32.16 -1.49
N VAL A 793 69.50 -33.40 -1.84
CA VAL A 793 70.59 -33.81 -2.81
C VAL A 793 70.23 -33.20 -4.17
N ALA A 794 69.00 -33.42 -4.68
CA ALA A 794 68.62 -32.95 -6.00
C ALA A 794 68.69 -31.43 -6.10
N LEU A 795 68.19 -30.69 -5.02
CA LEU A 795 68.28 -29.24 -4.98
C LEU A 795 69.74 -28.77 -4.89
N SER A 796 70.61 -29.49 -4.17
CA SER A 796 72.02 -29.16 -4.09
C SER A 796 72.75 -29.35 -5.45
N GLU A 797 72.31 -30.31 -6.25
CA GLU A 797 72.85 -30.50 -7.63
C GLU A 797 72.42 -29.30 -8.49
N ILE A 798 71.14 -28.89 -8.46
CA ILE A 798 70.69 -27.69 -9.15
C ILE A 798 71.43 -26.44 -8.72
N LEU A 799 71.63 -26.25 -7.38
CA LEU A 799 72.42 -25.17 -6.85
C LEU A 799 73.86 -25.18 -7.37
N ASN A 800 74.49 -26.37 -7.47
CA ASN A 800 75.87 -26.52 -8.01
C ASN A 800 75.92 -26.12 -9.48
N ASP A 801 74.92 -26.49 -10.31
CA ASP A 801 74.81 -26.03 -11.69
C ASP A 801 74.59 -24.50 -11.81
N MET A 802 74.04 -23.86 -10.81
CA MET A 802 73.97 -22.40 -10.72
C MET A 802 75.35 -21.80 -10.32
N ILE A 803 76.11 -22.47 -9.50
CA ILE A 803 77.40 -22.00 -9.02
C ILE A 803 78.52 -22.04 -10.10
N ASN A 804 78.58 -23.09 -10.86
CA ASN A 804 79.62 -23.31 -11.91
C ASN A 804 79.69 -22.19 -12.95
N ILE A 805 78.83 -21.26 -12.97
CA ILE A 805 78.75 -20.12 -13.93
C ILE A 805 79.31 -18.83 -13.34
N GLN A 806 79.28 -18.67 -12.04
CA GLN A 806 79.86 -17.48 -11.44
C GLN A 806 81.35 -17.42 -11.77
N ASP A 807 81.98 -18.54 -11.64
CA ASP A 807 83.42 -18.63 -11.99
C ASP A 807 83.67 -18.38 -13.49
N PHE A 808 82.81 -18.88 -14.38
CA PHE A 808 82.94 -18.69 -15.82
C PHE A 808 82.63 -17.29 -16.27
N ASN A 809 81.57 -16.66 -15.71
CA ASN A 809 81.17 -15.23 -16.00
C ASN A 809 82.21 -14.28 -15.46
N GLU A 810 82.78 -14.50 -14.27
CA GLU A 810 83.82 -13.68 -13.69
C GLU A 810 85.12 -13.74 -14.58
N VAL A 811 85.47 -14.87 -15.13
CA VAL A 811 86.54 -15.02 -16.10
C VAL A 811 86.19 -14.33 -17.44
N LEU A 812 84.94 -14.39 -17.91
CA LEU A 812 84.50 -13.68 -19.11
C LEU A 812 84.52 -12.18 -18.93
N ASP A 813 84.07 -11.69 -17.78
CA ASP A 813 84.10 -10.22 -17.50
C ASP A 813 85.57 -9.70 -17.33
N MET A 814 86.45 -10.51 -16.75
CA MET A 814 87.89 -10.21 -16.77
C MET A 814 88.45 -10.15 -18.22
N VAL A 815 88.09 -11.11 -19.05
CA VAL A 815 88.48 -11.14 -20.46
C VAL A 815 87.95 -9.98 -21.26
N ARG A 816 86.64 -9.61 -21.02
CA ARG A 816 86.03 -8.42 -21.64
C ARG A 816 86.64 -7.13 -21.15
N GLY A 817 86.96 -7.00 -19.84
CA GLY A 817 87.71 -5.90 -19.28
C GLY A 817 89.10 -5.78 -19.95
N ILE A 818 89.79 -6.85 -20.19
CA ILE A 818 91.02 -6.87 -20.87
C ILE A 818 90.88 -6.47 -22.36
N ILE A 819 89.87 -6.92 -23.07
CA ILE A 819 89.51 -6.51 -24.44
C ILE A 819 89.21 -4.99 -24.52
N ASP A 820 88.41 -4.45 -23.63
CA ASP A 820 88.07 -3.05 -23.57
C ASP A 820 89.33 -2.16 -23.26
N GLU A 821 90.24 -2.64 -22.35
CA GLU A 821 91.46 -1.94 -22.09
C GLU A 821 92.42 -2.00 -23.28
N GLN A 822 92.49 -3.17 -23.95
CA GLN A 822 93.27 -3.28 -25.19
C GLN A 822 92.67 -2.38 -26.29
N GLY A 823 91.30 -2.28 -26.43
CA GLY A 823 90.64 -1.36 -27.37
C GLY A 823 91.01 0.10 -27.10
N LYS A 824 90.99 0.55 -25.84
CA LYS A 824 91.35 1.90 -25.38
C LYS A 824 92.89 2.15 -25.67
N VAL A 825 93.70 1.17 -25.43
CA VAL A 825 95.15 1.26 -25.74
C VAL A 825 95.42 1.33 -27.25
N LEU A 826 94.63 0.59 -28.06
CA LEU A 826 94.70 0.63 -29.51
C LEU A 826 94.29 1.99 -30.08
N GLU A 827 93.16 2.55 -29.51
CA GLU A 827 92.72 3.90 -29.91
C GLU A 827 93.75 4.98 -29.51
N LYS A 828 94.30 4.95 -28.35
CA LYS A 828 95.35 5.85 -27.90
C LYS A 828 96.63 5.71 -28.80
N THR A 829 97.01 4.48 -29.13
CA THR A 829 98.14 4.26 -30.03
C THR A 829 97.88 4.79 -31.42
N LYS A 830 96.67 4.60 -31.96
CA LYS A 830 96.29 5.24 -33.25
C LYS A 830 96.30 6.79 -33.17
N GLN A 831 95.84 7.37 -32.05
CA GLN A 831 95.90 8.83 -31.87
C GLN A 831 97.26 9.35 -31.74
N GLU A 832 98.15 8.65 -31.02
CA GLU A 832 99.58 9.02 -30.97
C GLU A 832 100.31 8.82 -32.30
N GLN A 833 100.03 7.79 -33.05
CA GLN A 833 100.56 7.59 -34.40
C GLN A 833 100.03 8.74 -35.35
N LYS A 834 98.80 9.14 -35.23
CA LYS A 834 98.28 10.23 -36.02
C LYS A 834 98.89 11.58 -35.66
N LYS A 835 99.22 11.84 -34.39
CA LYS A 835 99.98 13.02 -33.95
C LYS A 835 101.34 12.95 -34.48
N GLN A 836 102.07 11.84 -34.38
CA GLN A 836 103.42 11.70 -34.96
C GLN A 836 103.49 11.86 -36.48
N LEU A 837 102.43 11.54 -37.18
CA LEU A 837 102.33 11.79 -38.63
C LEU A 837 102.02 13.23 -38.99
N LEU A 838 101.42 13.98 -38.10
CA LEU A 838 101.09 15.40 -38.26
C LEU A 838 102.28 16.33 -37.78
N ASP A 839 103.24 15.77 -37.01
CA ASP A 839 104.44 16.53 -36.52
C ASP A 839 105.67 16.19 -37.35
N LEU A 840 105.58 15.57 -38.52
CA LEU A 840 106.65 15.40 -39.44
C LEU A 840 106.75 16.62 -40.38
N PRO A 841 107.95 17.30 -40.51
CA PRO A 841 108.22 18.61 -41.14
C PRO A 841 107.96 18.64 -42.64
#